data_09841947458140842d3bba8aab2e9f4f
#
_entry.id   09841947458140842d3bba8aab2e9f4f
#
_cell.length_a   1.000
_cell.length_b   1.000
_cell.length_c   1.000
_cell.angle_alpha   90.00
_cell.angle_beta   90.00
_cell.angle_gamma   90.00
#
_symmetry.space_group_name_H-M   'P 1'
#
loop_
_entity.id
_entity.type
_entity.pdbx_description
1 polymer ?
#
loop_
_entity_poly.entity_id
_entity_poly.type
_entity_poly.pdbx_seq_one_letter_code
_entity_poly.pdbx_strand_id
1 'polypeptide(L)'
;MPVSYPGRPGRPRRWLSRLGSVAVVAFVAACGSSNATGTPSASSASSPVASGSQAASGSPASARPWMDATKSVDDRVAALLGQMTLAEKVGQMTQIEKNSIDAPTSAGVYLGSILSGGGGYPDPNTPQAWYDMVNAYQQAALGTRLGIPIIYGVDAVHGHNNVVGATIFPQNVGMGATNDAALVQQQCAATALEMNATGIRWDFGPVIAVPQDIRWGRTYEGYSENTDLVSKLGTACIQGLQGSGLSADNTSAATAKHFIGDGGTAFGSSTASGPTGPYLLDQGVDQMDEATLLKLFLPPYEAAIKAGVRTVMISYSSTTAGKVHGDKHLITDILKGQLAFTGFVVSDYSGVDQVVPGNYSASLAQAINAGIDMVMVPTDYLRFITTMTSLVQAGTIPQARIDDAVTRILRVKFEMGLFEKPMPAAGKESEVGSDADRAIARTAVAESAVLLKTSPNVLPIAASGKKVLLSGQGADDIGIASGGWTITWQGSTGPITSGTTLQEALKAKLGDNLTYDKNGAFAAGTKADVGIVVVAERPYAEGVGDSSTLTLPNQDLALIAKMRPLVSKLVVVVMSGRPMVLDTVASADAVVEAWLPGTEGTGLADVLLGDKPFVGTTPYTWPKTAADAPRTGKTACDGAVYPVGYGLDATGKLLGPAAC
;
A
#
# COMPACT_ATOMS: atom_id res chain seq x y z
N MET A 1 -15.04 -49.22 -29.49
CA MET A 1 -15.81 -49.01 -30.74
C MET A 1 -16.02 -47.55 -30.93
N PRO A 2 -15.64 -46.96 -32.04
CA PRO A 2 -15.62 -45.51 -32.29
C PRO A 2 -16.87 -45.07 -33.06
N VAL A 3 -17.29 -43.82 -32.89
CA VAL A 3 -18.11 -43.09 -33.89
C VAL A 3 -17.73 -41.61 -33.73
N SER A 4 -16.97 -41.11 -34.54
CA SER A 4 -16.84 -40.37 -35.81
C SER A 4 -17.52 -38.99 -35.84
N TYR A 5 -16.67 -37.97 -36.11
CA TYR A 5 -16.98 -36.59 -36.58
C TYR A 5 -17.65 -36.63 -37.99
N PRO A 6 -18.38 -35.58 -38.39
CA PRO A 6 -17.82 -34.53 -39.25
C PRO A 6 -18.42 -33.14 -38.97
N GLY A 7 -17.96 -31.99 -39.41
CA GLY A 7 -17.15 -31.51 -40.49
C GLY A 7 -17.17 -29.96 -40.47
N ARG A 8 -16.05 -29.33 -40.82
CA ARG A 8 -15.91 -27.91 -41.25
C ARG A 8 -16.39 -27.75 -42.69
N PRO A 9 -16.55 -26.57 -43.33
CA PRO A 9 -15.86 -25.28 -43.11
C PRO A 9 -16.71 -24.01 -43.41
N GLY A 10 -16.14 -22.81 -43.19
CA GLY A 10 -16.62 -21.54 -43.75
C GLY A 10 -15.76 -20.33 -43.36
N ARG A 11 -14.91 -19.90 -44.28
CA ARG A 11 -14.08 -18.69 -44.24
C ARG A 11 -14.80 -17.49 -44.88
N PRO A 12 -14.25 -16.27 -44.98
CA PRO A 12 -14.55 -15.09 -44.11
C PRO A 12 -15.16 -13.96 -44.95
N ARG A 13 -15.82 -13.03 -44.32
CA ARG A 13 -16.17 -11.73 -44.95
C ARG A 13 -15.43 -10.57 -44.32
N ARG A 14 -14.51 -9.98 -45.13
CA ARG A 14 -13.92 -8.66 -44.94
C ARG A 14 -15.02 -7.59 -44.93
N TRP A 15 -14.96 -6.67 -43.99
CA TRP A 15 -15.60 -5.38 -44.09
C TRP A 15 -14.56 -4.28 -44.03
N LEU A 16 -14.63 -3.43 -45.05
CA LEU A 16 -13.75 -2.32 -45.36
C LEU A 16 -13.96 -1.16 -44.40
N SER A 17 -12.85 -0.57 -44.00
CA SER A 17 -12.71 0.73 -43.38
C SER A 17 -13.42 1.84 -44.21
N ARG A 18 -14.18 2.70 -43.54
CA ARG A 18 -14.44 4.06 -44.01
C ARG A 18 -13.91 5.04 -42.95
N LEU A 19 -12.86 5.72 -43.35
CA LEU A 19 -12.39 6.97 -42.76
C LEU A 19 -13.43 8.05 -43.04
N GLY A 20 -13.93 8.68 -41.98
CA GLY A 20 -14.72 9.89 -42.03
C GLY A 20 -13.94 11.03 -41.37
N SER A 21 -13.34 11.87 -42.20
CA SER A 21 -12.73 13.14 -41.79
C SER A 21 -13.80 14.12 -41.34
N VAL A 22 -13.70 14.67 -40.14
CA VAL A 22 -14.46 15.82 -39.69
C VAL A 22 -13.52 17.03 -39.66
N ALA A 23 -13.87 18.00 -40.50
CA ALA A 23 -13.13 19.25 -40.67
C ALA A 23 -13.32 20.17 -39.47
N VAL A 24 -12.21 20.75 -39.02
CA VAL A 24 -12.15 21.90 -38.11
C VAL A 24 -12.48 23.14 -38.88
N VAL A 25 -13.56 23.85 -38.50
CA VAL A 25 -13.84 25.20 -38.98
C VAL A 25 -13.35 26.19 -37.92
N ALA A 26 -12.28 26.88 -38.27
CA ALA A 26 -11.79 28.03 -37.52
C ALA A 26 -12.57 29.27 -37.97
N PHE A 27 -13.20 30.01 -37.06
CA PHE A 27 -13.68 31.34 -37.30
C PHE A 27 -12.65 32.35 -36.78
N VAL A 28 -12.05 33.05 -37.74
CA VAL A 28 -11.30 34.31 -37.53
C VAL A 28 -12.25 35.44 -37.79
N ALA A 29 -12.41 36.36 -36.87
CA ALA A 29 -12.99 37.69 -37.16
C ALA A 29 -12.08 38.75 -36.58
N ALA A 30 -11.65 39.60 -37.45
CA ALA A 30 -10.66 40.66 -37.26
C ALA A 30 -11.29 42.02 -36.93
N CYS A 31 -10.52 42.77 -36.18
CA CYS A 31 -10.30 44.24 -36.22
C CYS A 31 -11.44 45.24 -36.43
N GLY A 32 -11.46 46.20 -35.52
CA GLY A 32 -12.03 47.53 -35.74
C GLY A 32 -11.61 48.50 -34.64
N SER A 33 -10.51 49.21 -34.86
CA SER A 33 -10.04 50.34 -34.06
C SER A 33 -10.78 51.60 -34.41
N SER A 34 -11.13 52.44 -33.42
CA SER A 34 -11.14 53.91 -33.62
C SER A 34 -10.95 54.65 -32.29
N ASN A 35 -9.95 55.49 -32.30
CA ASN A 35 -9.63 56.56 -31.33
C ASN A 35 -10.68 57.65 -31.31
N ALA A 36 -10.96 58.22 -30.15
CA ALA A 36 -11.18 59.68 -30.03
C ALA A 36 -10.93 60.15 -28.58
N THR A 37 -10.07 61.12 -28.52
CA THR A 37 -9.62 61.96 -27.44
C THR A 37 -10.70 62.91 -26.89
N GLY A 38 -10.61 63.31 -25.61
CA GLY A 38 -11.30 64.46 -25.08
C GLY A 38 -11.39 64.55 -23.57
N THR A 39 -10.43 65.20 -22.93
CA THR A 39 -10.60 65.92 -21.66
C THR A 39 -10.99 67.36 -21.96
N PRO A 40 -11.66 68.17 -21.09
CA PRO A 40 -11.12 68.56 -19.79
C PRO A 40 -12.12 68.85 -18.65
N SER A 41 -11.55 68.93 -17.47
CA SER A 41 -11.82 69.68 -16.24
C SER A 41 -13.11 70.49 -16.07
N ALA A 42 -13.73 70.39 -14.88
CA ALA A 42 -13.81 71.52 -13.91
C ALA A 42 -14.51 71.11 -12.58
N SER A 43 -13.95 71.56 -11.53
CA SER A 43 -14.30 71.53 -10.11
C SER A 43 -15.68 72.08 -9.79
N SER A 44 -16.31 71.56 -8.74
CA SER A 44 -16.87 72.39 -7.68
C SER A 44 -17.19 71.58 -6.42
N ALA A 45 -16.77 72.11 -5.30
CA ALA A 45 -16.91 71.65 -3.96
C ALA A 45 -18.35 71.78 -3.44
N SER A 46 -18.76 70.89 -2.57
CA SER A 46 -19.66 71.16 -1.45
C SER A 46 -19.55 70.04 -0.39
N SER A 47 -19.30 70.45 0.84
CA SER A 47 -19.14 69.68 2.08
C SER A 47 -20.50 69.39 2.73
N PRO A 48 -20.59 68.83 3.94
CA PRO A 48 -20.90 67.42 4.16
C PRO A 48 -22.29 67.24 4.81
N VAL A 49 -22.94 66.14 4.52
CA VAL A 49 -24.05 65.67 5.38
C VAL A 49 -23.59 64.41 6.12
N ALA A 50 -23.53 64.53 7.44
CA ALA A 50 -23.32 63.44 8.34
C ALA A 50 -24.53 62.51 8.30
N SER A 51 -24.35 61.31 7.73
CA SER A 51 -25.27 60.20 7.89
C SER A 51 -24.59 59.16 8.75
N GLY A 52 -25.09 58.98 9.97
CA GLY A 52 -24.64 57.97 10.88
C GLY A 52 -24.77 56.56 10.25
N SER A 53 -23.63 55.99 9.94
CA SER A 53 -23.52 54.56 9.65
C SER A 53 -23.73 53.82 10.98
N GLN A 54 -24.94 53.31 11.17
CA GLN A 54 -25.11 52.21 12.12
C GLN A 54 -24.26 51.07 11.60
N ALA A 55 -23.16 50.81 12.30
CA ALA A 55 -22.46 49.55 12.17
C ALA A 55 -23.47 48.44 12.49
N ALA A 56 -23.80 47.65 11.49
CA ALA A 56 -24.48 46.39 11.71
C ALA A 56 -23.61 45.59 12.71
N SER A 57 -24.08 45.52 13.95
CA SER A 57 -23.55 44.60 14.94
C SER A 57 -23.67 43.20 14.35
N GLY A 58 -22.57 42.68 13.79
CA GLY A 58 -22.48 41.26 13.40
C GLY A 58 -22.88 40.44 14.61
N SER A 59 -23.87 39.57 14.41
CA SER A 59 -24.19 38.55 15.41
C SER A 59 -22.88 37.91 15.85
N PRO A 60 -22.65 37.67 17.13
CA PRO A 60 -21.45 36.99 17.58
C PRO A 60 -21.39 35.66 16.84
N ALA A 61 -20.27 35.37 16.15
CA ALA A 61 -20.00 34.09 15.55
C ALA A 61 -20.39 33.03 16.59
N SER A 62 -21.38 32.18 16.27
CA SER A 62 -21.89 31.17 17.20
C SER A 62 -20.68 30.42 17.74
N ALA A 63 -20.49 30.48 19.07
CA ALA A 63 -19.35 29.86 19.72
C ALA A 63 -19.29 28.38 19.28
N ARG A 64 -18.17 27.93 18.72
CA ARG A 64 -17.90 26.54 18.35
C ARG A 64 -17.35 25.82 19.60
N PRO A 65 -18.21 25.30 20.50
CA PRO A 65 -17.75 24.79 21.80
C PRO A 65 -16.81 23.59 21.68
N TRP A 66 -16.83 22.91 20.55
CA TRP A 66 -15.89 21.80 20.25
C TRP A 66 -14.46 22.27 19.91
N MET A 67 -14.25 23.58 19.67
CA MET A 67 -12.91 24.16 19.45
C MET A 67 -12.18 24.50 20.76
N ASP A 68 -12.83 24.34 21.90
CA ASP A 68 -12.21 24.55 23.20
C ASP A 68 -11.29 23.38 23.57
N ALA A 69 -9.99 23.53 23.33
CA ALA A 69 -8.98 22.51 23.57
C ALA A 69 -8.76 22.18 25.06
N THR A 70 -9.37 22.92 25.99
CA THR A 70 -9.33 22.63 27.44
C THR A 70 -10.32 21.55 27.86
N LYS A 71 -11.30 21.23 26.98
CA LYS A 71 -12.29 20.18 27.19
C LYS A 71 -11.78 18.81 26.76
N SER A 72 -12.34 17.78 27.37
CA SER A 72 -12.03 16.41 26.96
C SER A 72 -12.43 16.15 25.50
N VAL A 73 -11.77 15.19 24.84
CA VAL A 73 -12.15 14.77 23.47
C VAL A 73 -13.61 14.35 23.43
N ASP A 74 -14.09 13.63 24.43
CA ASP A 74 -15.49 13.17 24.48
C ASP A 74 -16.50 14.32 24.58
N ASP A 75 -16.23 15.35 25.38
CA ASP A 75 -17.08 16.55 25.46
C ASP A 75 -17.10 17.32 24.15
N ARG A 76 -15.95 17.42 23.48
CA ARG A 76 -15.82 18.09 22.18
C ARG A 76 -16.58 17.34 21.09
N VAL A 77 -16.45 16.00 21.04
CA VAL A 77 -17.20 15.14 20.12
C VAL A 77 -18.71 15.30 20.36
N ALA A 78 -19.18 15.20 21.60
CA ALA A 78 -20.60 15.34 21.94
C ALA A 78 -21.14 16.72 21.53
N ALA A 79 -20.38 17.80 21.79
CA ALA A 79 -20.77 19.15 21.39
C ALA A 79 -20.87 19.32 19.86
N LEU A 80 -19.95 18.74 19.09
CA LEU A 80 -19.96 18.79 17.62
C LEU A 80 -21.07 17.92 17.04
N LEU A 81 -21.19 16.66 17.49
CA LEU A 81 -22.20 15.71 17.01
C LEU A 81 -23.62 16.26 17.19
N GLY A 82 -23.89 16.94 18.30
CA GLY A 82 -25.17 17.57 18.58
C GLY A 82 -25.54 18.73 17.63
N GLN A 83 -24.58 19.27 16.90
CA GLN A 83 -24.79 20.33 15.90
C GLN A 83 -24.92 19.82 14.47
N MET A 84 -24.60 18.52 14.24
CA MET A 84 -24.57 17.95 12.90
C MET A 84 -25.95 17.53 12.40
N THR A 85 -26.24 17.91 11.16
CA THR A 85 -27.36 17.38 10.38
C THR A 85 -27.07 15.95 9.92
N LEU A 86 -28.10 15.22 9.48
CA LEU A 86 -27.92 13.89 8.89
C LEU A 86 -26.98 13.93 7.66
N ALA A 87 -27.11 14.94 6.82
CA ALA A 87 -26.25 15.08 5.64
C ALA A 87 -24.75 15.24 6.02
N GLU A 88 -24.48 16.04 7.05
CA GLU A 88 -23.09 16.19 7.57
C GLU A 88 -22.57 14.90 8.21
N LYS A 89 -23.42 14.15 8.91
CA LYS A 89 -23.06 12.85 9.46
C LYS A 89 -22.73 11.84 8.38
N VAL A 90 -23.58 11.72 7.36
CA VAL A 90 -23.34 10.83 6.20
C VAL A 90 -22.08 11.26 5.45
N GLY A 91 -21.86 12.57 5.25
CA GLY A 91 -20.64 13.09 4.67
C GLY A 91 -19.39 12.65 5.42
N GLN A 92 -19.40 12.70 6.77
CA GLN A 92 -18.25 12.26 7.59
C GLN A 92 -17.98 10.75 7.48
N MET A 93 -18.99 9.94 7.18
CA MET A 93 -18.84 8.50 6.96
C MET A 93 -18.41 8.14 5.54
N THR A 94 -18.20 9.12 4.66
CA THR A 94 -17.85 8.94 3.24
C THR A 94 -16.38 9.19 3.01
N GLN A 95 -15.70 8.22 2.36
CA GLN A 95 -14.34 8.36 1.83
C GLN A 95 -14.36 8.19 0.31
N ILE A 96 -13.73 9.10 -0.44
CA ILE A 96 -13.75 9.14 -1.92
C ILE A 96 -12.31 9.16 -2.44
N GLU A 97 -12.09 8.51 -3.59
CA GLU A 97 -10.80 8.58 -4.30
C GLU A 97 -10.64 9.97 -4.96
N LYS A 98 -9.45 10.56 -4.82
CA LYS A 98 -9.18 11.96 -5.17
C LYS A 98 -9.44 12.32 -6.64
N ASN A 99 -9.34 11.36 -7.58
CA ASN A 99 -9.62 11.60 -9.00
C ASN A 99 -11.13 11.65 -9.31
N SER A 100 -11.98 11.28 -8.34
CA SER A 100 -13.44 11.22 -8.50
C SER A 100 -14.16 12.46 -7.98
N ILE A 101 -13.47 13.35 -7.28
CA ILE A 101 -14.07 14.56 -6.70
C ILE A 101 -13.02 15.68 -6.59
N ASP A 102 -13.41 16.91 -6.86
CA ASP A 102 -12.59 18.09 -6.60
C ASP A 102 -12.81 18.67 -5.18
N ALA A 103 -11.92 19.54 -4.74
CA ALA A 103 -11.96 20.12 -3.41
C ALA A 103 -13.26 20.96 -3.16
N PRO A 104 -13.74 21.84 -4.05
CA PRO A 104 -15.01 22.54 -3.85
C PRO A 104 -16.23 21.61 -3.73
N THR A 105 -16.30 20.57 -4.57
CA THR A 105 -17.39 19.58 -4.54
C THR A 105 -17.36 18.76 -3.25
N SER A 106 -16.17 18.44 -2.74
CA SER A 106 -16.01 17.70 -1.47
C SER A 106 -16.60 18.45 -0.27
N ALA A 107 -16.47 19.77 -0.25
CA ALA A 107 -17.09 20.61 0.76
C ALA A 107 -18.63 20.61 0.65
N GLY A 108 -19.18 20.56 -0.56
CA GLY A 108 -20.62 20.52 -0.81
C GLY A 108 -21.31 19.25 -0.28
N VAL A 109 -20.57 18.17 -0.11
CA VAL A 109 -21.06 16.89 0.47
C VAL A 109 -20.54 16.64 1.89
N TYR A 110 -19.89 17.62 2.51
CA TYR A 110 -19.36 17.54 3.89
C TYR A 110 -18.42 16.36 4.12
N LEU A 111 -17.58 16.07 3.13
CA LEU A 111 -16.79 14.86 3.05
C LEU A 111 -15.90 14.65 4.27
N GLY A 112 -15.89 13.44 4.82
CA GLY A 112 -15.09 13.07 5.99
C GLY A 112 -13.65 12.71 5.64
N SER A 113 -13.44 12.11 4.47
CA SER A 113 -12.14 11.59 4.06
C SER A 113 -11.96 11.60 2.53
N ILE A 114 -10.71 11.81 2.10
CA ILE A 114 -10.20 11.57 0.75
C ILE A 114 -9.13 10.47 0.84
N LEU A 115 -8.99 9.70 -0.22
CA LEU A 115 -7.87 8.77 -0.37
C LEU A 115 -7.16 8.96 -1.72
N SER A 116 -5.87 8.63 -1.73
CA SER A 116 -5.14 8.27 -2.94
C SER A 116 -4.81 6.78 -2.88
N GLY A 117 -5.46 6.00 -3.71
CA GLY A 117 -5.03 4.64 -4.01
C GLY A 117 -3.82 4.65 -4.93
N GLY A 118 -3.24 3.49 -5.22
CA GLY A 118 -2.08 3.39 -6.11
C GLY A 118 -2.32 4.02 -7.48
N GLY A 119 -1.66 5.14 -7.77
CA GLY A 119 -1.87 5.95 -8.98
C GLY A 119 -2.72 7.20 -8.77
N GLY A 120 -3.25 7.43 -7.58
CA GLY A 120 -4.00 8.64 -7.22
C GLY A 120 -3.10 9.83 -6.85
N TYR A 121 -2.05 10.13 -7.59
CA TYR A 121 -1.11 11.22 -7.34
C TYR A 121 -1.49 12.51 -8.09
N PRO A 122 -0.96 13.68 -7.66
CA PRO A 122 -1.04 14.92 -8.44
C PRO A 122 -0.12 14.88 -9.66
N ASP A 123 -0.34 15.77 -10.63
CA ASP A 123 0.56 15.96 -11.74
C ASP A 123 1.14 17.40 -11.69
N PRO A 124 2.47 17.57 -11.49
CA PRO A 124 3.52 16.54 -11.37
C PRO A 124 3.44 15.78 -10.03
N ASN A 125 3.94 14.51 -10.02
CA ASN A 125 4.05 13.71 -8.79
C ASN A 125 5.30 14.15 -8.00
N THR A 126 5.19 15.25 -7.26
CA THR A 126 6.26 15.81 -6.41
C THR A 126 5.74 16.05 -4.99
N PRO A 127 6.60 16.04 -3.96
CA PRO A 127 6.18 16.28 -2.58
C PRO A 127 5.38 17.58 -2.40
N GLN A 128 5.80 18.68 -3.03
CA GLN A 128 5.09 19.96 -2.98
C GLN A 128 3.70 19.87 -3.59
N ALA A 129 3.56 19.24 -4.77
CA ALA A 129 2.26 19.11 -5.41
C ALA A 129 1.28 18.24 -4.59
N TRP A 130 1.79 17.22 -3.88
CA TRP A 130 1.01 16.46 -2.92
C TRP A 130 0.52 17.34 -1.76
N TYR A 131 1.43 18.12 -1.15
CA TYR A 131 1.07 19.03 -0.06
C TYR A 131 -0.01 20.03 -0.50
N ASP A 132 0.16 20.66 -1.66
CA ASP A 132 -0.78 21.64 -2.20
C ASP A 132 -2.16 21.01 -2.48
N MET A 133 -2.18 19.81 -3.04
CA MET A 133 -3.40 19.04 -3.29
C MET A 133 -4.15 18.72 -1.99
N VAL A 134 -3.46 18.17 -1.00
CA VAL A 134 -4.06 17.84 0.30
C VAL A 134 -4.58 19.10 0.99
N ASN A 135 -3.79 20.19 0.96
CA ASN A 135 -4.19 21.47 1.52
C ASN A 135 -5.44 22.04 0.87
N ALA A 136 -5.60 21.90 -0.45
CA ALA A 136 -6.79 22.38 -1.16
C ALA A 136 -8.07 21.70 -0.63
N TYR A 137 -8.07 20.39 -0.45
CA TYR A 137 -9.19 19.65 0.16
C TYR A 137 -9.43 20.08 1.60
N GLN A 138 -8.37 20.26 2.38
CA GLN A 138 -8.48 20.68 3.77
C GLN A 138 -9.10 22.09 3.90
N GLN A 139 -8.65 23.05 3.10
CA GLN A 139 -9.22 24.40 3.10
C GLN A 139 -10.71 24.39 2.69
N ALA A 140 -11.09 23.56 1.72
CA ALA A 140 -12.49 23.41 1.32
C ALA A 140 -13.35 22.85 2.48
N ALA A 141 -12.87 21.84 3.19
CA ALA A 141 -13.55 21.26 4.35
C ALA A 141 -13.70 22.26 5.50
N LEU A 142 -12.64 23.01 5.81
CA LEU A 142 -12.64 24.05 6.87
C LEU A 142 -13.57 25.23 6.57
N GLY A 143 -13.83 25.51 5.27
CA GLY A 143 -14.79 26.51 4.80
C GLY A 143 -16.25 26.12 5.00
N THR A 144 -16.58 24.90 5.40
CA THR A 144 -17.96 24.46 5.65
C THR A 144 -18.52 25.02 6.96
N ARG A 145 -19.85 24.89 7.16
CA ARG A 145 -20.57 25.42 8.34
C ARG A 145 -19.92 25.03 9.67
N LEU A 146 -19.56 23.76 9.82
CA LEU A 146 -18.95 23.25 11.05
C LEU A 146 -17.42 23.30 11.02
N GLY A 147 -16.82 23.40 9.83
CA GLY A 147 -15.38 23.42 9.66
C GLY A 147 -14.70 22.16 10.15
N ILE A 148 -15.32 20.99 9.90
CA ILE A 148 -14.75 19.70 10.28
C ILE A 148 -13.59 19.39 9.33
N PRO A 149 -12.36 19.21 9.83
CA PRO A 149 -11.22 18.89 8.97
C PRO A 149 -11.40 17.52 8.28
N ILE A 150 -10.89 17.42 7.03
CA ILE A 150 -10.84 16.16 6.34
C ILE A 150 -9.68 15.31 6.87
N ILE A 151 -9.80 13.99 6.83
CA ILE A 151 -8.68 13.08 7.03
C ILE A 151 -8.27 12.51 5.68
N TYR A 152 -7.00 12.71 5.27
CA TYR A 152 -6.49 12.23 3.99
C TYR A 152 -5.70 10.95 4.21
N GLY A 153 -6.07 9.88 3.48
CA GLY A 153 -5.45 8.57 3.60
C GLY A 153 -4.71 8.12 2.34
N VAL A 154 -3.69 7.28 2.52
CA VAL A 154 -2.89 6.71 1.44
C VAL A 154 -2.39 5.31 1.81
N ASP A 155 -2.12 4.48 0.81
CA ASP A 155 -1.43 3.19 0.98
C ASP A 155 0.10 3.42 0.98
N ALA A 156 0.67 3.75 2.14
CA ALA A 156 2.11 3.90 2.34
C ALA A 156 2.70 2.61 2.94
N VAL A 157 2.47 1.47 2.27
CA VAL A 157 2.65 0.12 2.81
C VAL A 157 4.11 -0.34 2.92
N HIS A 158 5.05 0.34 2.23
CA HIS A 158 6.50 0.07 2.34
C HIS A 158 7.34 1.35 2.12
N GLY A 159 7.03 2.38 2.86
CA GLY A 159 7.48 3.76 2.69
C GLY A 159 6.36 4.62 2.11
N HIS A 160 6.63 5.90 1.84
CA HIS A 160 5.65 6.76 1.17
C HIS A 160 5.60 6.47 -0.35
N ASN A 161 5.33 5.22 -0.69
CA ASN A 161 5.52 4.57 -1.98
C ASN A 161 4.73 5.17 -3.15
N ASN A 162 3.82 6.10 -2.91
CA ASN A 162 3.06 6.79 -3.97
C ASN A 162 3.76 8.06 -4.49
N VAL A 163 4.80 8.54 -3.82
CA VAL A 163 5.49 9.80 -4.12
C VAL A 163 6.81 9.54 -4.81
N VAL A 164 7.02 10.16 -5.98
CA VAL A 164 8.32 10.09 -6.66
C VAL A 164 9.39 10.79 -5.83
N GLY A 165 10.49 10.09 -5.58
CA GLY A 165 11.59 10.57 -4.76
C GLY A 165 11.55 10.12 -3.30
N ALA A 166 10.42 9.61 -2.81
CA ALA A 166 10.33 9.04 -1.47
C ALA A 166 11.22 7.80 -1.29
N THR A 167 11.60 7.51 -0.06
CA THR A 167 12.32 6.28 0.28
C THR A 167 11.39 5.08 0.18
N ILE A 168 11.70 4.16 -0.71
CA ILE A 168 10.97 2.90 -0.85
C ILE A 168 11.73 1.81 -0.10
N PHE A 169 11.15 1.35 1.00
CA PHE A 169 11.71 0.28 1.83
C PHE A 169 11.47 -1.10 1.22
N PRO A 170 12.15 -2.16 1.69
CA PRO A 170 11.76 -3.52 1.36
C PRO A 170 10.28 -3.75 1.68
N GLN A 171 9.60 -4.54 0.84
CA GLN A 171 8.25 -5.01 1.14
C GLN A 171 8.22 -5.79 2.46
N ASN A 172 7.05 -5.92 3.09
CA ASN A 172 6.95 -6.50 4.43
C ASN A 172 7.49 -7.94 4.54
N VAL A 173 7.45 -8.74 3.45
CA VAL A 173 8.11 -10.04 3.41
C VAL A 173 9.62 -9.92 3.71
N GLY A 174 10.29 -8.93 3.15
CA GLY A 174 11.68 -8.63 3.45
C GLY A 174 11.87 -8.16 4.89
N MET A 175 10.99 -7.29 5.39
CA MET A 175 11.02 -6.86 6.79
C MET A 175 10.77 -8.03 7.75
N GLY A 176 9.93 -8.99 7.38
CA GLY A 176 9.75 -10.26 8.09
C GLY A 176 11.03 -11.06 8.20
N ALA A 177 11.83 -11.08 7.12
CA ALA A 177 13.11 -11.78 7.08
C ALA A 177 14.17 -11.18 8.04
N THR A 178 14.09 -9.87 8.34
CA THR A 178 14.99 -9.25 9.34
C THR A 178 14.68 -9.71 10.76
N ASN A 179 13.42 -10.02 11.07
CA ASN A 179 12.91 -10.28 12.41
C ASN A 179 13.28 -9.19 13.44
N ASP A 180 13.57 -7.98 12.99
CA ASP A 180 13.98 -6.82 13.78
C ASP A 180 12.85 -5.81 13.96
N ALA A 181 12.21 -5.82 15.13
CA ALA A 181 11.13 -4.90 15.47
C ALA A 181 11.60 -3.44 15.58
N ALA A 182 12.84 -3.20 15.98
CA ALA A 182 13.36 -1.84 16.10
C ALA A 182 13.57 -1.22 14.71
N LEU A 183 14.04 -2.00 13.75
CA LEU A 183 14.21 -1.57 12.37
C LEU A 183 12.85 -1.33 11.68
N VAL A 184 11.85 -2.19 11.91
CA VAL A 184 10.47 -1.97 11.43
C VAL A 184 9.87 -0.70 12.04
N GLN A 185 10.08 -0.44 13.33
CA GLN A 185 9.63 0.80 13.95
C GLN A 185 10.28 2.03 13.33
N GLN A 186 11.58 2.00 13.05
CA GLN A 186 12.30 3.10 12.37
C GLN A 186 11.79 3.33 10.95
N GLN A 187 11.59 2.25 10.16
CA GLN A 187 10.98 2.34 8.83
C GLN A 187 9.64 3.05 8.87
N CYS A 188 8.73 2.61 9.76
CA CYS A 188 7.38 3.18 9.82
C CYS A 188 7.37 4.61 10.39
N ALA A 189 8.34 4.97 11.25
CA ALA A 189 8.54 6.35 11.69
C ALA A 189 9.03 7.26 10.55
N ALA A 190 9.97 6.78 9.73
CA ALA A 190 10.42 7.48 8.52
C ALA A 190 9.27 7.65 7.51
N THR A 191 8.45 6.60 7.32
CA THR A 191 7.24 6.66 6.48
C THR A 191 6.28 7.76 6.97
N ALA A 192 6.01 7.83 8.28
CA ALA A 192 5.15 8.87 8.85
C ALA A 192 5.72 10.28 8.65
N LEU A 193 7.05 10.44 8.76
CA LEU A 193 7.73 11.71 8.53
C LEU A 193 7.55 12.18 7.10
N GLU A 194 7.85 11.32 6.11
CA GLU A 194 7.67 11.63 4.67
C GLU A 194 6.20 11.90 4.31
N MET A 195 5.24 11.15 4.90
CA MET A 195 3.81 11.40 4.72
C MET A 195 3.40 12.79 5.23
N ASN A 196 3.86 13.17 6.43
CA ASN A 196 3.58 14.51 6.98
C ASN A 196 4.18 15.61 6.10
N ALA A 197 5.36 15.41 5.50
CA ALA A 197 5.96 16.36 4.56
C ALA A 197 5.09 16.63 3.33
N THR A 198 4.20 15.71 2.98
CA THR A 198 3.23 15.83 1.88
C THR A 198 1.80 16.17 2.35
N GLY A 199 1.62 16.48 3.64
CA GLY A 199 0.32 16.85 4.23
C GLY A 199 -0.56 15.67 4.65
N ILE A 200 -0.13 14.43 4.45
CA ILE A 200 -0.91 13.22 4.71
C ILE A 200 -0.66 12.71 6.12
N ARG A 201 -1.75 12.36 6.83
CA ARG A 201 -1.66 11.94 8.23
C ARG A 201 -2.40 10.63 8.55
N TRP A 202 -2.80 9.87 7.53
CA TRP A 202 -3.42 8.57 7.71
C TRP A 202 -2.84 7.56 6.73
N ASP A 203 -2.25 6.49 7.27
CA ASP A 203 -1.72 5.37 6.50
C ASP A 203 -2.69 4.18 6.53
N PHE A 204 -2.92 3.56 5.36
CA PHE A 204 -3.61 2.28 5.26
C PHE A 204 -2.60 1.12 5.46
N GLY A 205 -1.84 1.21 6.52
CA GLY A 205 -0.80 0.26 6.96
C GLY A 205 -0.66 0.23 8.49
N PRO A 206 -0.08 -0.83 9.04
CA PRO A 206 0.50 -1.99 8.39
C PRO A 206 -0.50 -3.07 7.96
N VAL A 207 -0.11 -3.86 6.94
CA VAL A 207 -0.76 -5.13 6.62
C VAL A 207 -0.30 -6.17 7.64
N ILE A 208 -1.23 -6.63 8.48
CA ILE A 208 -0.98 -7.65 9.54
C ILE A 208 -1.66 -8.97 9.21
N ALA A 209 -1.80 -9.25 7.90
CA ALA A 209 -2.21 -10.55 7.41
C ALA A 209 -1.19 -11.63 7.78
N VAL A 210 -1.68 -12.88 7.91
CA VAL A 210 -0.87 -14.07 8.21
C VAL A 210 -1.00 -15.06 7.05
N PRO A 211 -0.31 -14.86 5.91
CA PRO A 211 -0.45 -15.70 4.73
C PRO A 211 -0.17 -17.17 5.02
N GLN A 212 -1.18 -18.03 4.84
CA GLN A 212 -1.09 -19.48 5.00
C GLN A 212 -0.89 -20.20 3.68
N ASP A 213 -1.03 -19.50 2.56
CA ASP A 213 -0.76 -20.01 1.21
C ASP A 213 -0.03 -18.95 0.39
N ILE A 214 1.27 -19.15 0.19
CA ILE A 214 2.15 -18.21 -0.52
C ILE A 214 1.85 -18.09 -2.02
N ARG A 215 0.91 -18.86 -2.57
CA ARG A 215 0.39 -18.65 -3.93
C ARG A 215 -0.48 -17.39 -4.03
N TRP A 216 -0.89 -16.83 -2.90
CA TRP A 216 -1.61 -15.57 -2.81
C TRP A 216 -0.77 -14.38 -3.27
N GLY A 217 -1.33 -13.54 -4.15
CA GLY A 217 -0.62 -12.40 -4.75
C GLY A 217 -0.22 -11.31 -3.74
N ARG A 218 -0.84 -11.27 -2.54
CA ARG A 218 -0.51 -10.32 -1.48
C ARG A 218 0.45 -10.87 -0.43
N THR A 219 1.07 -12.02 -0.67
CA THR A 219 2.01 -12.64 0.28
C THR A 219 3.11 -11.66 0.72
N TYR A 220 3.66 -10.85 -0.21
CA TYR A 220 4.73 -9.90 0.10
C TYR A 220 4.28 -8.74 0.99
N GLU A 221 2.97 -8.45 1.05
CA GLU A 221 2.43 -7.42 1.93
C GLU A 221 2.40 -7.85 3.40
N GLY A 222 2.38 -9.15 3.68
CA GLY A 222 2.48 -9.73 5.02
C GLY A 222 3.92 -9.92 5.46
N TYR A 223 4.16 -9.86 6.79
CA TYR A 223 5.49 -10.10 7.36
C TYR A 223 5.88 -11.57 7.39
N SER A 224 4.94 -12.49 7.64
CA SER A 224 5.21 -13.91 7.86
C SER A 224 3.94 -14.76 7.86
N GLU A 225 4.11 -16.10 7.69
CA GLU A 225 3.07 -17.09 8.01
C GLU A 225 2.95 -17.35 9.53
N ASN A 226 3.86 -16.81 10.33
CA ASN A 226 3.90 -17.00 11.79
C ASN A 226 3.17 -15.85 12.49
N THR A 227 2.08 -16.17 13.18
CA THR A 227 1.19 -15.22 13.88
C THR A 227 1.94 -14.35 14.90
N ASP A 228 2.90 -14.93 15.65
CA ASP A 228 3.64 -14.21 16.68
C ASP A 228 4.60 -13.18 16.05
N LEU A 229 5.26 -13.55 14.94
CA LEU A 229 6.13 -12.63 14.21
C LEU A 229 5.36 -11.48 13.59
N VAL A 230 4.18 -11.76 12.99
CA VAL A 230 3.28 -10.73 12.47
C VAL A 230 2.82 -9.79 13.58
N SER A 231 2.43 -10.33 14.75
CA SER A 231 2.03 -9.55 15.92
C SER A 231 3.15 -8.63 16.39
N LYS A 232 4.38 -9.16 16.48
CA LYS A 232 5.58 -8.41 16.90
C LYS A 232 5.89 -7.25 15.94
N LEU A 233 6.00 -7.54 14.64
CA LEU A 233 6.43 -6.55 13.65
C LEU A 233 5.32 -5.54 13.31
N GLY A 234 4.06 -5.99 13.22
CA GLY A 234 2.91 -5.11 13.05
C GLY A 234 2.75 -4.11 14.20
N THR A 235 2.97 -4.57 15.45
CA THR A 235 3.01 -3.68 16.62
C THR A 235 4.10 -2.62 16.50
N ALA A 236 5.30 -3.02 16.10
CA ALA A 236 6.43 -2.10 15.93
C ALA A 236 6.13 -1.04 14.86
N CYS A 237 5.51 -1.43 13.74
CA CYS A 237 5.12 -0.48 12.70
C CYS A 237 4.06 0.52 13.20
N ILE A 238 3.01 0.06 13.90
CA ILE A 238 2.00 0.95 14.50
C ILE A 238 2.66 1.97 15.45
N GLN A 239 3.60 1.52 16.27
CA GLN A 239 4.35 2.39 17.18
C GLN A 239 5.24 3.38 16.41
N GLY A 240 5.82 3.00 15.29
CA GLY A 240 6.57 3.87 14.40
C GLY A 240 5.68 4.95 13.79
N LEU A 241 4.55 4.56 13.18
CA LEU A 241 3.62 5.50 12.55
C LEU A 241 3.00 6.47 13.55
N GLN A 242 2.53 5.98 14.70
CA GLN A 242 1.76 6.76 15.66
C GLN A 242 2.63 7.45 16.74
N GLY A 243 3.90 7.07 16.86
CA GLY A 243 4.85 7.64 17.83
C GLY A 243 4.33 7.61 19.26
N SER A 244 4.62 8.67 20.04
CA SER A 244 4.12 8.83 21.39
C SER A 244 2.70 9.44 21.48
N GLY A 245 2.10 9.81 20.36
CA GLY A 245 0.76 10.39 20.26
C GLY A 245 0.48 10.99 18.90
N LEU A 246 -0.76 10.84 18.44
CA LEU A 246 -1.19 11.18 17.07
C LEU A 246 -1.18 12.68 16.73
N SER A 247 -1.14 13.57 17.73
CA SER A 247 -1.14 15.02 17.52
C SER A 247 0.23 15.62 17.18
N ALA A 248 1.29 14.83 17.24
CA ALA A 248 2.65 15.28 16.90
C ALA A 248 2.81 15.44 15.37
N ASP A 249 3.73 16.34 14.96
CA ASP A 249 3.93 16.73 13.56
C ASP A 249 4.61 15.69 12.67
N ASN A 250 5.12 14.63 13.28
CA ASN A 250 5.85 13.54 12.63
C ASN A 250 5.14 12.20 12.80
N THR A 251 3.83 12.20 13.06
CA THR A 251 3.04 10.99 13.28
C THR A 251 1.85 10.91 12.34
N SER A 252 1.43 9.69 12.01
CA SER A 252 0.26 9.39 11.19
C SER A 252 -0.58 8.32 11.86
N ALA A 253 -1.89 8.38 11.70
CA ALA A 253 -2.76 7.30 12.15
C ALA A 253 -2.48 6.04 11.34
N ALA A 254 -2.32 4.91 12.02
CA ALA A 254 -2.13 3.59 11.42
C ALA A 254 -3.47 2.89 11.19
N THR A 255 -3.50 1.99 10.20
CA THR A 255 -4.63 1.09 9.93
C THR A 255 -4.16 -0.36 10.02
N ALA A 256 -4.66 -1.11 10.99
CA ALA A 256 -4.48 -2.56 10.98
C ALA A 256 -5.38 -3.19 9.90
N LYS A 257 -4.80 -3.91 8.93
CA LYS A 257 -5.54 -4.46 7.78
C LYS A 257 -5.06 -5.84 7.35
N HIS A 258 -5.93 -6.64 6.74
CA HIS A 258 -7.38 -6.46 6.59
C HIS A 258 -8.09 -7.42 7.54
N PHE A 259 -8.98 -6.91 8.37
CA PHE A 259 -9.70 -7.68 9.39
C PHE A 259 -10.85 -8.44 8.73
N ILE A 260 -10.90 -9.77 8.72
CA ILE A 260 -10.02 -10.79 9.27
C ILE A 260 -9.98 -11.97 8.29
N GLY A 261 -8.89 -12.77 8.34
CA GLY A 261 -8.76 -13.99 7.53
C GLY A 261 -7.98 -13.82 6.23
N ASP A 262 -7.41 -12.63 5.97
CA ASP A 262 -6.50 -12.41 4.85
C ASP A 262 -5.35 -13.41 4.87
N GLY A 263 -5.10 -14.06 3.71
CA GLY A 263 -4.08 -15.08 3.56
C GLY A 263 -4.51 -16.49 4.03
N GLY A 264 -5.75 -16.65 4.57
CA GLY A 264 -6.34 -17.92 4.96
C GLY A 264 -7.32 -18.52 3.94
N THR A 265 -7.62 -17.80 2.86
CA THR A 265 -8.60 -18.22 1.86
C THR A 265 -8.17 -19.46 1.11
N ALA A 266 -9.13 -20.32 0.76
CA ALA A 266 -8.86 -21.57 0.06
C ALA A 266 -8.57 -21.33 -1.44
N PHE A 267 -7.58 -22.02 -1.99
CA PHE A 267 -7.23 -21.93 -3.40
C PHE A 267 -8.41 -22.34 -4.31
N GLY A 268 -8.73 -21.49 -5.29
CA GLY A 268 -9.86 -21.68 -6.20
C GLY A 268 -11.21 -21.25 -5.62
N SER A 269 -11.26 -20.64 -4.43
CA SER A 269 -12.51 -20.19 -3.81
C SER A 269 -12.91 -18.77 -4.17
N SER A 270 -12.04 -18.00 -4.80
CA SER A 270 -12.34 -16.63 -5.21
C SER A 270 -13.36 -16.57 -6.33
N THR A 271 -14.29 -15.62 -6.24
CA THR A 271 -15.21 -15.25 -7.32
C THR A 271 -14.88 -13.88 -7.92
N ALA A 272 -13.83 -13.25 -7.41
CA ALA A 272 -13.34 -11.97 -7.90
C ALA A 272 -12.51 -12.13 -9.18
N SER A 273 -12.36 -11.05 -9.91
CA SER A 273 -11.54 -11.00 -11.12
C SER A 273 -10.93 -9.62 -11.30
N GLY A 274 -9.77 -9.58 -11.92
CA GLY A 274 -9.05 -8.35 -12.24
C GLY A 274 -8.65 -8.25 -13.71
N PRO A 275 -7.73 -7.35 -14.03
CA PRO A 275 -7.30 -7.10 -15.41
C PRO A 275 -6.73 -8.34 -16.13
N THR A 276 -6.17 -9.28 -15.38
CA THR A 276 -5.55 -10.51 -15.93
C THR A 276 -6.46 -11.74 -15.90
N GLY A 277 -7.68 -11.62 -15.38
CA GLY A 277 -8.65 -12.71 -15.29
C GLY A 277 -9.12 -13.02 -13.87
N PRO A 278 -9.71 -14.21 -13.65
CA PRO A 278 -10.18 -14.64 -12.32
C PRO A 278 -9.04 -14.76 -11.31
N TYR A 279 -9.29 -14.33 -10.09
CA TYR A 279 -8.38 -14.55 -8.97
C TYR A 279 -8.48 -15.99 -8.45
N LEU A 280 -7.39 -16.48 -7.86
CA LEU A 280 -7.35 -17.86 -7.37
C LEU A 280 -7.52 -17.94 -5.83
N LEU A 281 -6.95 -16.99 -5.13
CA LEU A 281 -6.92 -16.90 -3.67
C LEU A 281 -7.46 -15.57 -3.17
N ASP A 282 -7.04 -14.48 -3.81
CA ASP A 282 -7.38 -13.15 -3.35
C ASP A 282 -8.90 -12.92 -3.33
N GLN A 283 -9.42 -12.29 -2.26
CA GLN A 283 -10.85 -12.08 -2.03
C GLN A 283 -11.69 -13.39 -1.96
N GLY A 284 -11.03 -14.51 -1.69
CA GLY A 284 -11.64 -15.84 -1.64
C GLY A 284 -12.45 -16.11 -0.36
N VAL A 285 -12.71 -17.39 -0.12
CA VAL A 285 -13.43 -17.87 1.06
C VAL A 285 -12.46 -18.56 2.01
N ASP A 286 -12.43 -18.13 3.24
CA ASP A 286 -11.82 -18.85 4.33
C ASP A 286 -12.75 -19.99 4.74
N GLN A 287 -12.26 -21.22 4.56
CA GLN A 287 -13.03 -22.45 4.79
C GLN A 287 -12.74 -23.12 6.13
N MET A 288 -11.85 -22.52 6.96
CA MET A 288 -11.56 -23.05 8.28
C MET A 288 -12.70 -22.74 9.26
N ASP A 289 -12.77 -23.50 10.35
CA ASP A 289 -13.71 -23.19 11.43
C ASP A 289 -13.29 -21.90 12.16
N GLU A 290 -14.25 -21.26 12.84
CA GLU A 290 -14.04 -19.99 13.52
C GLU A 290 -12.93 -20.06 14.58
N ALA A 291 -12.84 -21.16 15.32
CA ALA A 291 -11.80 -21.32 16.35
C ALA A 291 -10.40 -21.31 15.73
N THR A 292 -10.22 -21.94 14.58
CA THR A 292 -8.97 -21.94 13.81
C THR A 292 -8.71 -20.55 13.19
N LEU A 293 -9.71 -19.91 12.62
CA LEU A 293 -9.62 -18.56 12.08
C LEU A 293 -9.15 -17.57 13.16
N LEU A 294 -9.85 -17.54 14.30
CA LEU A 294 -9.50 -16.63 15.39
C LEU A 294 -8.14 -16.95 15.98
N LYS A 295 -7.75 -18.24 16.12
CA LYS A 295 -6.43 -18.63 16.61
C LYS A 295 -5.30 -18.11 15.73
N LEU A 296 -5.47 -18.13 14.41
CA LEU A 296 -4.41 -17.75 13.48
C LEU A 296 -4.37 -16.22 13.23
N PHE A 297 -5.53 -15.59 13.06
CA PHE A 297 -5.59 -14.23 12.54
C PHE A 297 -5.98 -13.16 13.55
N LEU A 298 -6.54 -13.52 14.74
CA LEU A 298 -6.93 -12.53 15.73
C LEU A 298 -5.76 -11.94 16.54
N PRO A 299 -4.72 -12.70 16.94
CA PRO A 299 -3.65 -12.19 17.80
C PRO A 299 -2.92 -10.95 17.27
N PRO A 300 -2.64 -10.78 15.95
CA PRO A 300 -2.09 -9.53 15.44
C PRO A 300 -2.98 -8.31 15.70
N TYR A 301 -4.32 -8.46 15.65
CA TYR A 301 -5.26 -7.37 15.95
C TYR A 301 -5.35 -7.08 17.45
N GLU A 302 -5.29 -8.10 18.31
CA GLU A 302 -5.18 -7.91 19.76
C GLU A 302 -3.93 -7.08 20.10
N ALA A 303 -2.79 -7.43 19.49
CA ALA A 303 -1.53 -6.72 19.66
C ALA A 303 -1.62 -5.28 19.10
N ALA A 304 -2.20 -5.09 17.93
CA ALA A 304 -2.41 -3.78 17.30
C ALA A 304 -3.31 -2.86 18.15
N ILE A 305 -4.41 -3.37 18.70
CA ILE A 305 -5.32 -2.62 19.56
C ILE A 305 -4.61 -2.24 20.86
N LYS A 306 -3.85 -3.16 21.45
CA LYS A 306 -3.03 -2.89 22.64
C LYS A 306 -1.95 -1.85 22.37
N ALA A 307 -1.40 -1.80 21.16
CA ALA A 307 -0.46 -0.76 20.69
C ALA A 307 -1.15 0.58 20.41
N GLY A 308 -2.48 0.64 20.48
CA GLY A 308 -3.25 1.87 20.32
C GLY A 308 -3.58 2.24 18.89
N VAL A 309 -3.66 1.27 17.96
CA VAL A 309 -4.12 1.51 16.58
C VAL A 309 -5.48 2.22 16.57
N ARG A 310 -5.65 3.20 15.69
CA ARG A 310 -6.88 4.03 15.64
C ARG A 310 -7.83 3.68 14.52
N THR A 311 -7.38 2.93 13.53
CA THR A 311 -8.27 2.48 12.45
C THR A 311 -8.05 0.99 12.14
N VAL A 312 -9.12 0.31 11.74
CA VAL A 312 -9.10 -1.07 11.26
C VAL A 312 -9.83 -1.11 9.94
N MET A 313 -9.22 -1.69 8.91
CA MET A 313 -9.84 -1.90 7.60
C MET A 313 -10.30 -3.35 7.47
N ILE A 314 -11.52 -3.54 6.95
CA ILE A 314 -12.14 -4.85 6.82
C ILE A 314 -11.63 -5.58 5.57
N SER A 315 -11.46 -6.89 5.67
CA SER A 315 -11.03 -7.76 4.57
C SER A 315 -12.10 -7.95 3.50
N TYR A 316 -11.68 -8.04 2.24
CA TYR A 316 -12.52 -8.52 1.13
C TYR A 316 -12.90 -9.99 1.24
N SER A 317 -12.19 -10.76 2.06
CA SER A 317 -12.42 -12.20 2.19
C SER A 317 -13.83 -12.51 2.67
N SER A 318 -14.23 -13.74 2.45
CA SER A 318 -15.46 -14.30 3.03
C SER A 318 -15.07 -15.38 4.03
N THR A 319 -15.90 -15.56 5.03
CA THR A 319 -15.95 -16.79 5.82
C THR A 319 -17.07 -17.69 5.26
N THR A 320 -17.28 -18.85 5.86
CA THR A 320 -18.43 -19.69 5.52
C THR A 320 -19.78 -19.02 5.82
N ALA A 321 -19.79 -17.95 6.64
CA ALA A 321 -20.99 -17.15 6.96
C ALA A 321 -21.24 -16.04 5.91
N GLY A 322 -20.28 -15.71 5.04
CA GLY A 322 -20.40 -14.68 4.01
C GLY A 322 -19.26 -13.66 4.04
N LYS A 323 -19.44 -12.54 3.34
CA LYS A 323 -18.45 -11.45 3.27
C LYS A 323 -18.22 -10.83 4.65
N VAL A 324 -16.94 -10.68 5.04
CA VAL A 324 -16.56 -10.08 6.35
C VAL A 324 -17.10 -8.66 6.50
N HIS A 325 -17.20 -7.88 5.41
CA HIS A 325 -17.82 -6.54 5.43
C HIS A 325 -19.27 -6.51 5.93
N GLY A 326 -19.99 -7.64 5.87
CA GLY A 326 -21.37 -7.76 6.35
C GLY A 326 -21.52 -8.58 7.63
N ASP A 327 -20.41 -9.00 8.23
CA ASP A 327 -20.40 -9.89 9.39
C ASP A 327 -20.43 -9.09 10.72
N LYS A 328 -21.63 -8.99 11.31
CA LYS A 328 -21.82 -8.30 12.59
C LYS A 328 -21.07 -8.98 13.75
N HIS A 329 -21.00 -10.32 13.74
CA HIS A 329 -20.33 -11.05 14.81
C HIS A 329 -18.83 -10.69 14.84
N LEU A 330 -18.16 -10.74 13.70
CA LEU A 330 -16.72 -10.40 13.62
C LEU A 330 -16.47 -8.92 13.91
N ILE A 331 -17.25 -8.00 13.32
CA ILE A 331 -16.98 -6.56 13.43
C ILE A 331 -17.47 -5.98 14.75
N THR A 332 -18.71 -6.27 15.13
CA THR A 332 -19.30 -5.66 16.33
C THR A 332 -19.02 -6.47 17.59
N ASP A 333 -19.28 -7.79 17.56
CA ASP A 333 -19.22 -8.56 18.81
C ASP A 333 -17.77 -8.89 19.19
N ILE A 334 -16.91 -9.25 18.21
CA ILE A 334 -15.50 -9.54 18.46
C ILE A 334 -14.66 -8.25 18.46
N LEU A 335 -14.52 -7.54 17.32
CA LEU A 335 -13.58 -6.42 17.21
C LEU A 335 -13.96 -5.26 18.15
N LYS A 336 -15.20 -4.76 18.07
CA LYS A 336 -15.62 -3.62 18.90
C LYS A 336 -15.98 -4.01 20.33
N GLY A 337 -16.58 -5.21 20.53
CA GLY A 337 -17.03 -5.72 21.83
C GLY A 337 -15.90 -6.40 22.61
N GLN A 338 -15.51 -7.60 22.19
CA GLN A 338 -14.55 -8.43 22.93
C GLN A 338 -13.16 -7.78 23.00
N LEU A 339 -12.64 -7.24 21.88
CA LEU A 339 -11.35 -6.56 21.84
C LEU A 339 -11.42 -5.09 22.28
N ALA A 340 -12.62 -4.58 22.58
CA ALA A 340 -12.85 -3.21 23.04
C ALA A 340 -12.21 -2.12 22.14
N PHE A 341 -12.25 -2.33 20.82
CA PHE A 341 -11.69 -1.36 19.86
C PHE A 341 -12.48 -0.05 19.87
N THR A 342 -11.80 1.06 20.18
CA THR A 342 -12.40 2.39 20.36
C THR A 342 -12.24 3.31 19.15
N GLY A 343 -11.38 2.97 18.20
CA GLY A 343 -11.21 3.68 16.94
C GLY A 343 -12.37 3.46 15.97
N PHE A 344 -12.22 3.85 14.71
CA PHE A 344 -13.23 3.59 13.68
C PHE A 344 -12.84 2.47 12.72
N VAL A 345 -13.86 1.80 12.20
CA VAL A 345 -13.76 0.73 11.21
C VAL A 345 -14.02 1.30 9.83
N VAL A 346 -13.09 1.13 8.89
CA VAL A 346 -13.23 1.52 7.49
C VAL A 346 -13.43 0.29 6.61
N SER A 347 -14.27 0.38 5.57
CA SER A 347 -14.36 -0.66 4.54
C SER A 347 -13.12 -0.62 3.63
N ASP A 348 -12.87 -1.71 2.92
CA ASP A 348 -11.97 -1.72 1.80
C ASP A 348 -12.61 -1.09 0.54
N TYR A 349 -11.83 -0.86 -0.53
CA TYR A 349 -12.18 -0.16 -1.76
C TYR A 349 -13.38 -0.81 -2.47
N SER A 350 -14.56 -0.16 -2.45
CA SER A 350 -15.84 -0.73 -2.90
C SER A 350 -16.23 -2.07 -2.23
N GLY A 351 -15.65 -2.43 -1.09
CA GLY A 351 -15.88 -3.71 -0.43
C GLY A 351 -17.33 -3.93 0.02
N VAL A 352 -18.03 -2.83 0.36
CA VAL A 352 -19.45 -2.87 0.71
C VAL A 352 -20.33 -3.35 -0.44
N ASP A 353 -19.98 -3.05 -1.68
CA ASP A 353 -20.76 -3.45 -2.87
C ASP A 353 -20.86 -4.98 -3.02
N GLN A 354 -19.92 -5.72 -2.43
CA GLN A 354 -19.80 -7.18 -2.54
C GLN A 354 -20.63 -7.95 -1.51
N VAL A 355 -21.23 -7.29 -0.49
CA VAL A 355 -21.89 -7.96 0.64
C VAL A 355 -23.14 -8.72 0.20
N VAL A 356 -24.02 -8.07 -0.58
CA VAL A 356 -25.21 -8.69 -1.18
C VAL A 356 -25.18 -8.46 -2.69
N PRO A 357 -24.69 -9.41 -3.47
CA PRO A 357 -24.51 -9.23 -4.90
C PRO A 357 -25.78 -8.74 -5.63
N GLY A 358 -25.65 -7.67 -6.40
CA GLY A 358 -26.74 -7.10 -7.19
C GLY A 358 -27.74 -6.24 -6.39
N ASN A 359 -27.60 -6.10 -5.07
CA ASN A 359 -28.48 -5.27 -4.24
C ASN A 359 -27.70 -4.32 -3.33
N TYR A 360 -27.28 -3.19 -3.86
CA TYR A 360 -26.49 -2.21 -3.15
C TYR A 360 -27.12 -1.69 -1.86
N SER A 361 -28.45 -1.44 -1.87
CA SER A 361 -29.17 -0.95 -0.70
C SER A 361 -29.12 -1.97 0.46
N ALA A 362 -29.29 -3.26 0.15
CA ALA A 362 -29.15 -4.34 1.13
C ALA A 362 -27.70 -4.48 1.59
N SER A 363 -26.73 -4.41 0.67
CA SER A 363 -25.29 -4.43 0.99
C SER A 363 -24.94 -3.34 1.99
N LEU A 364 -25.34 -2.10 1.71
CA LEU A 364 -25.05 -0.94 2.54
C LEU A 364 -25.72 -1.07 3.93
N ALA A 365 -26.99 -1.45 3.95
CA ALA A 365 -27.70 -1.64 5.21
C ALA A 365 -27.04 -2.72 6.08
N GLN A 366 -26.67 -3.86 5.51
CA GLN A 366 -26.00 -4.94 6.22
C GLN A 366 -24.62 -4.50 6.73
N ALA A 367 -23.78 -3.89 5.90
CA ALA A 367 -22.43 -3.49 6.26
C ALA A 367 -22.40 -2.43 7.38
N ILE A 368 -23.26 -1.41 7.29
CA ILE A 368 -23.34 -0.37 8.34
C ILE A 368 -23.87 -0.95 9.65
N ASN A 369 -24.91 -1.79 9.59
CA ASN A 369 -25.47 -2.45 10.79
C ASN A 369 -24.50 -3.51 11.35
N ALA A 370 -23.61 -4.06 10.53
CA ALA A 370 -22.52 -4.93 11.00
C ALA A 370 -21.45 -4.17 11.79
N GLY A 371 -21.32 -2.85 11.60
CA GLY A 371 -20.41 -2.05 12.42
C GLY A 371 -19.38 -1.23 11.62
N ILE A 372 -19.46 -1.15 10.29
CA ILE A 372 -18.58 -0.28 9.49
C ILE A 372 -18.92 1.19 9.78
N ASP A 373 -17.92 2.01 10.06
CA ASP A 373 -18.07 3.41 10.45
C ASP A 373 -17.81 4.37 9.28
N MET A 374 -16.79 4.09 8.47
CA MET A 374 -16.46 4.86 7.25
C MET A 374 -16.47 3.93 6.04
N VAL A 375 -17.11 4.37 4.97
CA VAL A 375 -17.21 3.58 3.73
C VAL A 375 -16.30 4.17 2.68
N MET A 376 -15.38 3.35 2.17
CA MET A 376 -14.53 3.69 1.05
C MET A 376 -15.34 3.52 -0.24
N VAL A 377 -15.89 4.65 -0.72
CA VAL A 377 -16.71 4.74 -1.93
C VAL A 377 -15.90 5.49 -2.98
N PRO A 378 -15.06 4.79 -3.74
CA PRO A 378 -14.05 5.45 -4.57
C PRO A 378 -14.63 6.37 -5.62
N THR A 379 -15.77 6.03 -6.22
CA THR A 379 -16.31 6.74 -7.41
C THR A 379 -17.76 7.15 -7.27
N ASP A 380 -18.67 6.24 -6.93
CA ASP A 380 -20.13 6.47 -6.96
C ASP A 380 -20.69 7.01 -5.63
N TYR A 381 -20.07 8.07 -5.12
CA TYR A 381 -20.40 8.66 -3.82
C TYR A 381 -21.82 9.26 -3.76
N LEU A 382 -22.36 9.76 -4.85
CA LEU A 382 -23.71 10.30 -4.89
C LEU A 382 -24.77 9.20 -4.64
N ARG A 383 -24.55 8.02 -5.23
CA ARG A 383 -25.38 6.83 -4.96
C ARG A 383 -25.28 6.43 -3.50
N PHE A 384 -24.07 6.43 -2.93
CA PHE A 384 -23.86 6.13 -1.51
C PHE A 384 -24.63 7.08 -0.61
N ILE A 385 -24.42 8.41 -0.77
CA ILE A 385 -25.05 9.44 0.08
C ILE A 385 -26.57 9.36 -0.02
N THR A 386 -27.13 9.21 -1.22
CA THR A 386 -28.57 9.11 -1.44
C THR A 386 -29.14 7.86 -0.80
N THR A 387 -28.51 6.69 -1.02
CA THR A 387 -28.98 5.41 -0.47
C THR A 387 -28.87 5.41 1.05
N MET A 388 -27.76 5.87 1.61
CA MET A 388 -27.53 5.95 3.05
C MET A 388 -28.58 6.83 3.73
N THR A 389 -28.81 8.03 3.19
CA THR A 389 -29.83 8.96 3.71
C THR A 389 -31.22 8.32 3.70
N SER A 390 -31.59 7.67 2.60
CA SER A 390 -32.88 6.97 2.49
C SER A 390 -33.04 5.84 3.48
N LEU A 391 -32.00 5.03 3.69
CA LEU A 391 -32.01 3.90 4.65
C LEU A 391 -32.15 4.37 6.11
N VAL A 392 -31.50 5.50 6.44
CA VAL A 392 -31.63 6.11 7.78
C VAL A 392 -33.03 6.69 7.98
N GLN A 393 -33.55 7.41 7.01
CA GLN A 393 -34.90 8.00 7.06
C GLN A 393 -36.01 6.91 7.16
N ALA A 394 -35.79 5.76 6.52
CA ALA A 394 -36.66 4.61 6.61
C ALA A 394 -36.53 3.80 7.92
N GLY A 395 -35.55 4.12 8.78
CA GLY A 395 -35.23 3.39 10.00
C GLY A 395 -34.56 2.04 9.78
N THR A 396 -34.19 1.69 8.54
CA THR A 396 -33.45 0.45 8.22
C THR A 396 -32.03 0.47 8.82
N ILE A 397 -31.41 1.63 8.84
CA ILE A 397 -30.20 1.92 9.60
C ILE A 397 -30.60 2.85 10.75
N PRO A 398 -30.47 2.43 12.01
CA PRO A 398 -30.84 3.27 13.16
C PRO A 398 -29.97 4.53 13.24
N GLN A 399 -30.58 5.68 13.60
CA GLN A 399 -29.84 6.93 13.81
C GLN A 399 -28.70 6.75 14.82
N ALA A 400 -28.92 5.96 15.88
CA ALA A 400 -27.91 5.67 16.90
C ALA A 400 -26.66 4.99 16.30
N ARG A 401 -26.81 4.18 15.22
CA ARG A 401 -25.66 3.54 14.55
C ARG A 401 -24.83 4.59 13.78
N ILE A 402 -25.50 5.58 13.17
CA ILE A 402 -24.84 6.71 12.50
C ILE A 402 -24.10 7.57 13.51
N ASP A 403 -24.72 7.83 14.65
CA ASP A 403 -24.15 8.64 15.73
C ASP A 403 -22.91 7.94 16.35
N ASP A 404 -22.94 6.60 16.53
CA ASP A 404 -21.75 5.85 16.95
C ASP A 404 -20.63 5.92 15.91
N ALA A 405 -20.91 5.75 14.60
CA ALA A 405 -19.91 5.85 13.55
C ALA A 405 -19.21 7.21 13.54
N VAL A 406 -20.02 8.27 13.52
CA VAL A 406 -19.49 9.64 13.48
C VAL A 406 -18.75 9.99 14.76
N THR A 407 -19.24 9.53 15.94
CA THR A 407 -18.52 9.67 17.21
C THR A 407 -17.12 9.10 17.14
N ARG A 408 -16.94 7.90 16.60
CA ARG A 408 -15.62 7.25 16.44
C ARG A 408 -14.74 8.00 15.48
N ILE A 409 -15.25 8.43 14.32
CA ILE A 409 -14.51 9.22 13.33
C ILE A 409 -14.06 10.55 13.91
N LEU A 410 -14.95 11.30 14.57
CA LEU A 410 -14.62 12.59 15.17
C LEU A 410 -13.61 12.45 16.31
N ARG A 411 -13.75 11.40 17.15
CA ARG A 411 -12.77 11.11 18.21
C ARG A 411 -11.35 10.99 17.63
N VAL A 412 -11.15 10.18 16.59
CA VAL A 412 -9.84 10.01 15.96
C VAL A 412 -9.34 11.34 15.38
N LYS A 413 -10.20 12.14 14.73
CA LYS A 413 -9.83 13.47 14.21
C LYS A 413 -9.37 14.43 15.33
N PHE A 414 -10.02 14.41 16.50
CA PHE A 414 -9.60 15.19 17.66
C PHE A 414 -8.30 14.66 18.27
N GLU A 415 -8.14 13.35 18.41
CA GLU A 415 -6.91 12.73 18.91
C GLU A 415 -5.71 13.01 18.00
N MET A 416 -5.93 13.14 16.69
CA MET A 416 -4.93 13.55 15.71
C MET A 416 -4.61 15.05 15.77
N GLY A 417 -5.33 15.85 16.56
CA GLY A 417 -5.15 17.29 16.65
C GLY A 417 -5.55 18.05 15.37
N LEU A 418 -6.37 17.45 14.49
CA LEU A 418 -6.72 18.05 13.19
C LEU A 418 -7.55 19.33 13.35
N PHE A 419 -8.27 19.52 14.45
CA PHE A 419 -9.03 20.74 14.71
C PHE A 419 -8.15 21.91 15.12
N GLU A 420 -7.03 21.65 15.79
CA GLU A 420 -6.02 22.63 16.20
C GLU A 420 -5.01 22.89 15.07
N LYS A 421 -4.63 21.81 14.37
CA LYS A 421 -3.60 21.82 13.35
C LYS A 421 -4.02 20.94 12.17
N PRO A 422 -4.91 21.45 11.31
CA PRO A 422 -5.48 20.66 10.21
C PRO A 422 -4.46 20.24 9.15
N MET A 423 -3.35 20.98 9.00
CA MET A 423 -2.23 20.66 8.12
C MET A 423 -0.92 20.63 8.91
N PRO A 424 0.02 19.72 8.57
CA PRO A 424 1.40 19.83 8.99
C PRO A 424 2.05 21.16 8.53
N ALA A 425 3.20 21.51 9.06
CA ALA A 425 3.94 22.67 8.60
C ALA A 425 4.41 22.49 7.16
N ALA A 426 4.22 23.50 6.32
CA ALA A 426 4.76 23.54 4.96
C ALA A 426 6.30 23.70 4.97
N GLY A 427 6.94 23.46 3.82
CA GLY A 427 8.38 23.65 3.64
C GLY A 427 9.23 22.48 4.16
N LYS A 428 8.63 21.28 4.20
CA LYS A 428 9.28 20.04 4.66
C LYS A 428 9.54 19.03 3.53
N GLU A 429 9.41 19.45 2.29
CA GLU A 429 9.51 18.57 1.12
C GLU A 429 10.87 17.89 1.02
N SER A 430 11.93 18.50 1.60
CA SER A 430 13.28 17.93 1.66
C SER A 430 13.41 16.77 2.66
N GLU A 431 12.40 16.55 3.51
CA GLU A 431 12.35 15.36 4.38
C GLU A 431 12.01 14.09 3.56
N VAL A 432 11.36 14.24 2.40
CA VAL A 432 11.01 13.12 1.52
C VAL A 432 12.26 12.59 0.81
N GLY A 433 12.59 11.32 1.02
CA GLY A 433 13.78 10.67 0.45
C GLY A 433 15.09 11.16 1.05
N SER A 434 15.09 11.55 2.33
CA SER A 434 16.27 12.04 3.03
C SER A 434 17.39 11.00 3.10
N ASP A 435 18.64 11.44 3.21
CA ASP A 435 19.78 10.54 3.41
C ASP A 435 19.64 9.67 4.66
N ALA A 436 18.97 10.18 5.70
CA ALA A 436 18.71 9.45 6.94
C ALA A 436 17.75 8.28 6.69
N ASP A 437 16.65 8.51 5.97
CA ASP A 437 15.67 7.47 5.66
C ASP A 437 16.23 6.43 4.70
N ARG A 438 17.01 6.87 3.70
CA ARG A 438 17.75 5.97 2.79
C ARG A 438 18.77 5.10 3.52
N ALA A 439 19.42 5.62 4.57
CA ALA A 439 20.33 4.82 5.40
C ALA A 439 19.59 3.73 6.21
N ILE A 440 18.38 4.02 6.70
CA ILE A 440 17.51 3.00 7.32
C ILE A 440 17.11 1.95 6.27
N ALA A 441 16.67 2.36 5.08
CA ALA A 441 16.30 1.46 4.01
C ALA A 441 17.47 0.59 3.54
N ARG A 442 18.67 1.15 3.38
CA ARG A 442 19.90 0.38 3.09
C ARG A 442 20.18 -0.69 4.14
N THR A 443 19.99 -0.37 5.41
CA THR A 443 20.15 -1.34 6.50
C THR A 443 19.09 -2.42 6.40
N ALA A 444 17.83 -2.05 6.15
CA ALA A 444 16.73 -3.00 5.98
C ALA A 444 16.96 -3.96 4.81
N VAL A 445 17.47 -3.47 3.68
CA VAL A 445 17.85 -4.31 2.52
C VAL A 445 18.96 -5.30 2.89
N ALA A 446 20.01 -4.84 3.60
CA ALA A 446 21.11 -5.72 3.99
C ALA A 446 20.64 -6.81 4.95
N GLU A 447 19.79 -6.47 5.93
CA GLU A 447 19.31 -7.42 6.94
C GLU A 447 18.19 -8.33 6.42
N SER A 448 17.45 -7.95 5.39
CA SER A 448 16.41 -8.76 4.78
C SER A 448 16.95 -9.86 3.85
N ALA A 449 18.15 -9.69 3.30
CA ALA A 449 18.71 -10.64 2.36
C ALA A 449 18.99 -12.01 3.01
N VAL A 450 18.41 -13.08 2.46
CA VAL A 450 18.53 -14.44 3.01
C VAL A 450 19.46 -15.27 2.13
N LEU A 451 20.55 -15.76 2.70
CA LEU A 451 21.42 -16.73 2.02
C LEU A 451 20.83 -18.14 2.18
N LEU A 452 20.23 -18.65 1.10
CA LEU A 452 19.56 -19.96 1.08
C LEU A 452 20.52 -21.12 0.84
N LYS A 453 21.58 -20.85 0.06
CA LYS A 453 22.60 -21.84 -0.31
C LYS A 453 23.94 -21.15 -0.51
N THR A 454 25.03 -21.76 -0.08
CA THR A 454 26.38 -21.34 -0.42
C THR A 454 27.34 -22.53 -0.51
N SER A 455 28.30 -22.44 -1.41
CA SER A 455 29.47 -23.33 -1.49
C SER A 455 30.69 -22.60 -0.95
N PRO A 456 31.73 -23.30 -0.51
CA PRO A 456 32.95 -22.68 0.04
C PRO A 456 33.55 -21.63 -0.93
N ASN A 457 33.95 -20.48 -0.38
CA ASN A 457 34.66 -19.40 -1.09
C ASN A 457 33.87 -18.79 -2.28
N VAL A 458 32.52 -18.73 -2.20
CA VAL A 458 31.68 -18.04 -3.17
C VAL A 458 31.37 -16.63 -2.69
N LEU A 459 30.94 -16.52 -1.44
CA LEU A 459 30.63 -15.28 -0.74
C LEU A 459 31.53 -15.11 0.47
N PRO A 460 31.90 -13.89 0.85
CA PRO A 460 31.68 -12.68 0.09
C PRO A 460 32.54 -12.61 -1.20
N ILE A 461 32.08 -11.86 -2.19
CA ILE A 461 32.82 -11.60 -3.42
C ILE A 461 33.90 -10.56 -3.13
N ALA A 462 35.17 -10.88 -3.38
CA ALA A 462 36.25 -9.93 -3.18
C ALA A 462 36.10 -8.70 -4.12
N ALA A 463 36.12 -7.50 -3.54
CA ALA A 463 35.97 -6.25 -4.28
C ALA A 463 37.13 -5.94 -5.25
N SER A 464 38.29 -6.56 -5.06
CA SER A 464 39.47 -6.36 -5.93
C SER A 464 40.01 -7.67 -6.47
N GLY A 465 40.65 -7.63 -7.65
CA GLY A 465 41.33 -8.76 -8.25
C GLY A 465 40.41 -9.87 -8.79
N LYS A 466 39.09 -9.64 -8.85
CA LYS A 466 38.09 -10.56 -9.39
C LYS A 466 37.32 -9.91 -10.52
N LYS A 467 37.18 -10.61 -11.64
CA LYS A 467 36.26 -10.23 -12.71
C LYS A 467 34.87 -10.76 -12.40
N VAL A 468 33.88 -9.89 -12.47
CA VAL A 468 32.47 -10.19 -12.18
C VAL A 468 31.61 -9.91 -13.40
N LEU A 469 30.79 -10.87 -13.80
CA LEU A 469 29.73 -10.69 -14.79
C LEU A 469 28.39 -10.59 -14.05
N LEU A 470 27.59 -9.61 -14.42
CA LEU A 470 26.24 -9.40 -13.87
C LEU A 470 25.22 -9.50 -15.02
N SER A 471 24.11 -10.18 -14.80
CA SER A 471 23.05 -10.30 -15.79
C SER A 471 21.67 -10.35 -15.11
N GLY A 472 20.64 -10.04 -15.90
CA GLY A 472 19.24 -10.00 -15.46
C GLY A 472 18.71 -8.57 -15.39
N GLN A 473 17.47 -8.36 -15.81
CA GLN A 473 16.83 -7.03 -15.80
C GLN A 473 16.70 -6.50 -14.39
N GLY A 474 16.34 -7.34 -13.41
CA GLY A 474 16.20 -6.94 -12.01
C GLY A 474 17.48 -6.38 -11.36
N ALA A 475 18.65 -6.60 -11.99
CA ALA A 475 19.89 -6.01 -11.50
C ALA A 475 19.94 -4.47 -11.68
N ASP A 476 19.19 -3.93 -12.66
CA ASP A 476 19.20 -2.51 -13.05
C ASP A 476 17.78 -2.00 -13.33
N ASP A 477 16.88 -2.23 -12.39
CA ASP A 477 15.46 -1.86 -12.55
C ASP A 477 14.81 -1.61 -11.16
N ILE A 478 14.64 -0.33 -10.81
CA ILE A 478 14.05 0.11 -9.53
C ILE A 478 12.60 -0.39 -9.40
N GLY A 479 11.85 -0.41 -10.50
CA GLY A 479 10.47 -0.87 -10.47
C GLY A 479 10.36 -2.35 -10.13
N ILE A 480 11.23 -3.20 -10.68
CA ILE A 480 11.31 -4.62 -10.32
C ILE A 480 11.72 -4.78 -8.85
N ALA A 481 12.73 -4.02 -8.41
CA ALA A 481 13.21 -4.07 -7.04
C ALA A 481 12.15 -3.63 -6.02
N SER A 482 11.23 -2.75 -6.40
CA SER A 482 10.18 -2.22 -5.52
C SER A 482 8.89 -3.06 -5.52
N GLY A 483 8.54 -3.67 -6.64
CA GLY A 483 7.33 -4.49 -6.76
C GLY A 483 6.03 -3.69 -6.91
N GLY A 484 4.91 -4.31 -6.53
CA GLY A 484 3.59 -3.69 -6.52
C GLY A 484 3.45 -2.58 -5.49
N TRP A 485 2.35 -1.85 -5.54
CA TRP A 485 2.05 -0.69 -4.68
C TRP A 485 3.07 0.45 -4.76
N THR A 486 3.95 0.48 -5.78
CA THR A 486 4.96 1.51 -5.95
C THR A 486 4.61 2.43 -7.10
N ILE A 487 4.38 3.72 -6.82
CA ILE A 487 3.89 4.80 -7.69
C ILE A 487 2.49 4.48 -8.25
N THR A 488 2.27 3.29 -8.77
CA THR A 488 0.97 2.80 -9.24
C THR A 488 0.58 1.52 -8.50
N TRP A 489 -0.71 1.18 -8.49
CA TRP A 489 -1.25 0.00 -7.82
C TRP A 489 -0.48 -1.29 -8.19
N GLN A 490 -0.37 -1.59 -9.49
CA GLN A 490 0.32 -2.80 -9.95
C GLN A 490 1.85 -2.69 -9.92
N GLY A 491 2.40 -1.50 -9.67
CA GLY A 491 3.81 -1.20 -9.92
C GLY A 491 4.13 -1.15 -11.42
N SER A 492 5.38 -0.92 -11.76
CA SER A 492 5.88 -0.90 -13.14
C SER A 492 7.36 -1.25 -13.17
N THR A 493 7.87 -1.70 -14.30
CA THR A 493 9.32 -1.87 -14.49
C THR A 493 9.97 -0.56 -14.90
N GLY A 494 11.30 -0.43 -14.70
CA GLY A 494 12.11 0.70 -15.11
C GLY A 494 12.39 1.72 -14.00
N PRO A 495 12.87 2.92 -14.35
CA PRO A 495 13.29 3.96 -13.40
C PRO A 495 12.06 4.77 -12.91
N ILE A 496 11.16 4.12 -12.19
CA ILE A 496 9.87 4.70 -11.75
C ILE A 496 10.01 5.76 -10.66
N THR A 497 11.10 5.73 -9.91
CA THR A 497 11.45 6.71 -8.87
C THR A 497 12.96 6.73 -8.69
N SER A 498 13.46 7.68 -7.88
CA SER A 498 14.89 7.77 -7.54
C SER A 498 15.32 6.63 -6.62
N GLY A 499 16.49 6.08 -6.84
CA GLY A 499 17.07 5.01 -6.02
C GLY A 499 18.42 4.58 -6.59
N THR A 500 19.02 3.57 -5.96
CA THR A 500 20.28 2.95 -6.41
C THR A 500 20.00 1.49 -6.74
N THR A 501 20.22 1.09 -7.99
CA THR A 501 20.08 -0.31 -8.41
C THR A 501 21.21 -1.17 -7.88
N LEU A 502 21.05 -2.49 -7.86
CA LEU A 502 22.14 -3.42 -7.53
C LEU A 502 23.32 -3.25 -8.50
N GLN A 503 23.03 -3.04 -9.79
CA GLN A 503 24.04 -2.80 -10.81
C GLN A 503 24.89 -1.56 -10.51
N GLU A 504 24.25 -0.43 -10.20
CA GLU A 504 24.92 0.81 -9.84
C GLU A 504 25.77 0.66 -8.58
N ALA A 505 25.21 0.02 -7.54
CA ALA A 505 25.89 -0.23 -6.27
C ALA A 505 27.14 -1.12 -6.46
N LEU A 506 27.03 -2.20 -7.23
CA LEU A 506 28.16 -3.07 -7.55
C LEU A 506 29.20 -2.36 -8.44
N LYS A 507 28.75 -1.56 -9.42
CA LYS A 507 29.68 -0.79 -10.29
C LYS A 507 30.47 0.24 -9.50
N ALA A 508 29.85 0.90 -8.54
CA ALA A 508 30.54 1.86 -7.67
C ALA A 508 31.68 1.22 -6.85
N LYS A 509 31.54 -0.04 -6.46
CA LYS A 509 32.53 -0.77 -5.64
C LYS A 509 33.53 -1.58 -6.44
N LEU A 510 33.13 -2.19 -7.55
CA LEU A 510 33.96 -3.07 -8.37
C LEU A 510 34.64 -2.35 -9.54
N GLY A 511 34.15 -1.16 -9.90
CA GLY A 511 34.70 -0.38 -11.03
C GLY A 511 34.70 -1.18 -12.34
N ASP A 512 35.82 -1.22 -13.04
CA ASP A 512 35.94 -1.91 -14.33
C ASP A 512 36.03 -3.44 -14.22
N ASN A 513 36.07 -3.97 -13.00
CA ASN A 513 35.96 -5.42 -12.77
C ASN A 513 34.53 -5.94 -12.96
N LEU A 514 33.52 -5.07 -12.98
CA LEU A 514 32.13 -5.43 -13.26
C LEU A 514 31.80 -5.21 -14.74
N THR A 515 31.29 -6.26 -15.39
CA THR A 515 30.65 -6.17 -16.71
C THR A 515 29.18 -6.58 -16.58
N TYR A 516 28.27 -5.69 -16.98
CA TYR A 516 26.83 -5.94 -16.93
C TYR A 516 26.27 -6.06 -18.36
N ASP A 517 25.44 -7.10 -18.57
CA ASP A 517 24.54 -7.19 -19.71
C ASP A 517 23.24 -7.88 -19.27
N LYS A 518 22.13 -7.17 -19.37
CA LYS A 518 20.82 -7.65 -18.90
C LYS A 518 20.36 -8.97 -19.53
N ASN A 519 20.82 -9.27 -20.74
CA ASN A 519 20.42 -10.46 -21.51
C ASN A 519 21.49 -11.56 -21.52
N GLY A 520 22.62 -11.36 -20.82
CA GLY A 520 23.75 -12.28 -20.80
C GLY A 520 24.49 -12.36 -22.13
N ALA A 521 24.46 -11.30 -22.93
CA ALA A 521 25.09 -11.22 -24.25
C ALA A 521 26.56 -10.76 -24.16
N PHE A 522 27.39 -11.49 -23.42
CA PHE A 522 28.82 -11.20 -23.28
C PHE A 522 29.60 -11.61 -24.55
N ALA A 523 30.73 -10.93 -24.80
CA ALA A 523 31.56 -11.20 -25.96
C ALA A 523 32.04 -12.66 -25.99
N ALA A 524 32.23 -13.22 -27.17
CA ALA A 524 32.71 -14.59 -27.35
C ALA A 524 34.07 -14.78 -26.65
N GLY A 525 34.20 -15.88 -25.90
CA GLY A 525 35.41 -16.17 -25.12
C GLY A 525 35.53 -15.45 -23.79
N THR A 526 34.54 -14.63 -23.38
CA THR A 526 34.52 -14.00 -22.06
C THR A 526 34.59 -15.06 -20.97
N LYS A 527 35.48 -14.83 -20.00
CA LYS A 527 35.60 -15.63 -18.77
C LYS A 527 35.73 -14.70 -17.57
N ALA A 528 35.11 -15.08 -16.45
CA ALA A 528 35.21 -14.34 -15.20
C ALA A 528 35.31 -15.26 -14.00
N ASP A 529 35.68 -14.71 -12.85
CA ASP A 529 35.78 -15.43 -11.60
C ASP A 529 34.37 -15.73 -11.05
N VAL A 530 33.50 -14.74 -11.07
CA VAL A 530 32.15 -14.80 -10.51
C VAL A 530 31.12 -14.30 -11.52
N GLY A 531 30.00 -15.01 -11.62
CA GLY A 531 28.80 -14.55 -12.28
C GLY A 531 27.70 -14.30 -11.27
N ILE A 532 26.99 -13.19 -11.41
CA ILE A 532 25.77 -12.89 -10.66
C ILE A 532 24.61 -12.84 -11.67
N VAL A 533 23.60 -13.67 -11.45
CA VAL A 533 22.37 -13.64 -12.26
C VAL A 533 21.22 -13.23 -11.36
N VAL A 534 20.54 -12.14 -11.69
CA VAL A 534 19.33 -11.69 -11.02
C VAL A 534 18.13 -12.26 -11.77
N VAL A 535 17.32 -13.06 -11.07
CA VAL A 535 16.06 -13.59 -11.56
C VAL A 535 14.93 -12.97 -10.75
N ALA A 536 13.88 -12.45 -11.38
CA ALA A 536 12.92 -11.60 -10.69
C ALA A 536 11.46 -11.83 -11.14
N GLU A 537 10.53 -11.85 -10.17
CA GLU A 537 9.12 -11.62 -10.50
C GLU A 537 8.95 -10.21 -11.10
N ARG A 538 7.95 -10.04 -11.94
CA ARG A 538 7.55 -8.70 -12.41
C ARG A 538 6.59 -8.09 -11.38
N PRO A 539 6.53 -6.74 -11.26
CA PRO A 539 5.60 -6.10 -10.32
C PRO A 539 4.15 -6.54 -10.53
N TYR A 540 3.45 -6.77 -9.44
CA TYR A 540 2.03 -7.08 -9.37
C TYR A 540 1.47 -6.66 -8.01
N ALA A 541 0.15 -6.45 -7.93
CA ALA A 541 -0.57 -6.29 -6.67
C ALA A 541 -1.82 -7.16 -6.65
N GLU A 542 -2.20 -7.62 -5.46
CA GLU A 542 -3.43 -8.34 -5.16
C GLU A 542 -3.59 -9.63 -5.98
N GLY A 543 -4.81 -9.99 -6.34
CA GLY A 543 -5.11 -11.22 -7.08
C GLY A 543 -4.51 -11.32 -8.47
N VAL A 544 -3.99 -10.20 -9.04
CA VAL A 544 -3.17 -10.25 -10.27
C VAL A 544 -1.90 -11.07 -10.04
N GLY A 545 -1.39 -11.06 -8.82
CA GLY A 545 -0.23 -11.83 -8.41
C GLY A 545 -0.51 -13.27 -7.99
N ASP A 546 -1.77 -13.72 -7.94
CA ASP A 546 -2.08 -15.12 -7.58
C ASP A 546 -1.37 -16.10 -8.52
N SER A 547 -0.71 -17.10 -7.97
CA SER A 547 0.11 -18.04 -8.73
C SER A 547 -0.22 -19.50 -8.44
N SER A 548 -0.47 -20.28 -9.47
CA SER A 548 -0.66 -21.74 -9.33
C SER A 548 0.64 -22.54 -9.35
N THR A 549 1.76 -21.92 -9.75
CA THR A 549 3.00 -22.66 -10.05
C THR A 549 4.21 -22.22 -9.22
N LEU A 550 4.25 -20.99 -8.73
CA LEU A 550 5.39 -20.41 -8.02
C LEU A 550 6.71 -20.51 -8.80
N THR A 551 6.67 -20.37 -10.13
CA THR A 551 7.83 -20.50 -11.00
C THR A 551 8.40 -19.14 -11.38
N LEU A 552 9.72 -19.04 -11.36
CA LEU A 552 10.46 -17.88 -11.87
C LEU A 552 10.29 -17.74 -13.40
N PRO A 553 10.41 -16.52 -13.95
CA PRO A 553 10.26 -16.28 -15.38
C PRO A 553 11.29 -17.05 -16.22
N ASN A 554 10.83 -17.79 -17.22
CA ASN A 554 11.70 -18.61 -18.08
C ASN A 554 12.83 -17.82 -18.75
N GLN A 555 12.60 -16.57 -19.12
CA GLN A 555 13.62 -15.70 -19.73
C GLN A 555 14.78 -15.44 -18.75
N ASP A 556 14.48 -15.25 -17.46
CA ASP A 556 15.50 -15.00 -16.45
C ASP A 556 16.23 -16.31 -16.10
N LEU A 557 15.52 -17.45 -16.05
CA LEU A 557 16.12 -18.77 -15.86
C LEU A 557 17.10 -19.14 -17.00
N ALA A 558 16.80 -18.74 -18.24
CA ALA A 558 17.72 -18.95 -19.37
C ALA A 558 19.07 -18.24 -19.21
N LEU A 559 19.14 -17.15 -18.41
CA LEU A 559 20.38 -16.44 -18.12
C LEU A 559 21.34 -17.28 -17.27
N ILE A 560 20.81 -18.12 -16.37
CA ILE A 560 21.61 -19.05 -15.55
C ILE A 560 22.41 -20.01 -16.46
N ALA A 561 21.75 -20.60 -17.44
CA ALA A 561 22.36 -21.50 -18.39
C ALA A 561 23.41 -20.78 -19.27
N LYS A 562 23.16 -19.53 -19.68
CA LYS A 562 24.13 -18.71 -20.43
C LYS A 562 25.34 -18.33 -19.58
N MET A 563 25.14 -17.98 -18.31
CA MET A 563 26.19 -17.52 -17.42
C MET A 563 27.09 -18.68 -16.96
N ARG A 564 26.53 -19.86 -16.63
CA ARG A 564 27.27 -20.99 -16.04
C ARG A 564 28.58 -21.34 -16.74
N PRO A 565 28.67 -21.45 -18.09
CA PRO A 565 29.90 -21.76 -18.79
C PRO A 565 30.95 -20.63 -18.81
N LEU A 566 30.58 -19.40 -18.46
CA LEU A 566 31.44 -18.22 -18.52
C LEU A 566 32.21 -17.98 -17.21
N VAL A 567 31.77 -18.58 -16.10
CA VAL A 567 32.26 -18.22 -14.77
C VAL A 567 32.70 -19.42 -13.95
N SER A 568 33.64 -19.18 -13.04
CA SER A 568 34.13 -20.22 -12.11
C SER A 568 33.11 -20.45 -10.98
N LYS A 569 32.49 -19.38 -10.48
CA LYS A 569 31.47 -19.39 -9.45
C LYS A 569 30.21 -18.65 -9.92
N LEU A 570 29.05 -19.20 -9.60
CA LEU A 570 27.74 -18.65 -9.97
C LEU A 570 26.92 -18.33 -8.74
N VAL A 571 26.55 -17.08 -8.59
CA VAL A 571 25.59 -16.58 -7.59
C VAL A 571 24.28 -16.29 -8.30
N VAL A 572 23.18 -16.80 -7.80
CA VAL A 572 21.83 -16.41 -8.25
C VAL A 572 21.20 -15.58 -7.15
N VAL A 573 20.77 -14.37 -7.51
CA VAL A 573 19.98 -13.48 -6.67
C VAL A 573 18.54 -13.59 -7.15
N VAL A 574 17.63 -13.95 -6.26
CA VAL A 574 16.20 -14.03 -6.50
C VAL A 574 15.55 -12.76 -5.96
N MET A 575 14.76 -12.07 -6.78
CA MET A 575 13.91 -10.96 -6.36
C MET A 575 12.46 -11.40 -6.52
N SER A 576 11.80 -11.69 -5.40
CA SER A 576 10.42 -12.19 -5.43
C SER A 576 9.61 -11.72 -4.23
N GLY A 577 8.29 -11.66 -4.40
CA GLY A 577 7.36 -11.31 -3.32
C GLY A 577 6.99 -12.49 -2.41
N ARG A 578 7.60 -13.66 -2.64
CA ARG A 578 7.27 -14.92 -1.95
C ARG A 578 8.31 -15.99 -2.24
N PRO A 579 8.37 -17.09 -1.46
CA PRO A 579 9.18 -18.25 -1.82
C PRO A 579 8.80 -18.84 -3.18
N MET A 580 9.79 -19.01 -4.07
CA MET A 580 9.63 -19.58 -5.40
C MET A 580 10.19 -20.99 -5.46
N VAL A 581 9.70 -21.86 -6.36
CA VAL A 581 10.27 -23.19 -6.55
C VAL A 581 11.69 -23.08 -7.10
N LEU A 582 12.69 -23.63 -6.39
CA LEU A 582 14.11 -23.38 -6.64
C LEU A 582 14.82 -24.45 -7.49
N ASP A 583 14.16 -25.50 -7.98
CA ASP A 583 14.78 -26.59 -8.74
C ASP A 583 15.60 -26.06 -9.94
N THR A 584 15.14 -24.98 -10.56
CA THR A 584 15.77 -24.35 -11.71
C THR A 584 17.05 -23.58 -11.39
N VAL A 585 17.29 -23.24 -10.13
CA VAL A 585 18.49 -22.53 -9.66
C VAL A 585 19.47 -23.47 -8.91
N ALA A 586 19.19 -24.77 -8.86
CA ALA A 586 19.97 -25.75 -8.11
C ALA A 586 21.46 -25.83 -8.55
N SER A 587 21.77 -25.47 -9.80
CA SER A 587 23.15 -25.42 -10.35
C SER A 587 23.99 -24.25 -9.85
N ALA A 588 23.42 -23.27 -9.15
CA ALA A 588 24.15 -22.14 -8.58
C ALA A 588 25.05 -22.58 -7.42
N ASP A 589 26.22 -21.94 -7.31
CA ASP A 589 27.14 -22.13 -6.19
C ASP A 589 26.62 -21.40 -4.90
N ALA A 590 25.89 -20.28 -5.08
CA ALA A 590 25.16 -19.63 -4.01
C ALA A 590 23.79 -19.11 -4.52
N VAL A 591 22.79 -19.11 -3.63
CA VAL A 591 21.44 -18.58 -3.89
C VAL A 591 21.10 -17.60 -2.76
N VAL A 592 20.81 -16.37 -3.14
CA VAL A 592 20.42 -15.28 -2.25
C VAL A 592 19.01 -14.87 -2.59
N GLU A 593 18.10 -14.93 -1.63
CA GLU A 593 16.78 -14.30 -1.74
C GLU A 593 16.90 -12.85 -1.26
N ALA A 594 16.58 -11.91 -2.15
CA ALA A 594 16.62 -10.48 -1.89
C ALA A 594 15.23 -9.89 -1.63
N TRP A 595 14.19 -10.71 -1.79
CA TRP A 595 12.79 -10.27 -1.74
C TRP A 595 12.54 -9.13 -2.75
N LEU A 596 11.83 -8.09 -2.32
CA LEU A 596 11.59 -6.86 -3.07
C LEU A 596 12.26 -5.71 -2.28
N PRO A 597 13.53 -5.40 -2.59
CA PRO A 597 14.38 -4.57 -1.71
C PRO A 597 14.06 -3.06 -1.75
N GLY A 598 13.27 -2.57 -2.71
CA GLY A 598 12.96 -1.14 -2.84
C GLY A 598 14.10 -0.34 -3.51
N THR A 599 14.31 0.90 -3.03
CA THR A 599 15.21 1.87 -3.69
C THR A 599 16.69 1.75 -3.31
N GLU A 600 17.06 0.95 -2.31
CA GLU A 600 18.41 0.95 -1.75
C GLU A 600 19.20 -0.33 -2.06
N GLY A 601 19.41 -0.64 -3.36
CA GLY A 601 20.17 -1.78 -3.82
C GLY A 601 21.63 -1.84 -3.32
N THR A 602 22.13 -0.74 -2.76
CA THR A 602 23.41 -0.68 -2.04
C THR A 602 23.47 -1.65 -0.86
N GLY A 603 22.36 -1.83 -0.12
CA GLY A 603 22.29 -2.79 0.99
C GLY A 603 22.53 -4.24 0.54
N LEU A 604 22.00 -4.61 -0.64
CA LEU A 604 22.24 -5.93 -1.22
C LEU A 604 23.70 -6.08 -1.70
N ALA A 605 24.29 -5.05 -2.28
CA ALA A 605 25.70 -5.05 -2.63
C ALA A 605 26.59 -5.21 -1.38
N ASP A 606 26.23 -4.60 -0.25
CA ASP A 606 26.97 -4.68 1.01
C ASP A 606 27.11 -6.14 1.51
N VAL A 607 26.04 -6.93 1.46
CA VAL A 607 26.10 -8.34 1.89
C VAL A 607 26.81 -9.22 0.87
N LEU A 608 26.64 -8.97 -0.43
CA LEU A 608 27.32 -9.73 -1.47
C LEU A 608 28.85 -9.53 -1.44
N LEU A 609 29.30 -8.33 -1.09
CA LEU A 609 30.73 -7.98 -1.03
C LEU A 609 31.33 -8.11 0.36
N GLY A 610 30.51 -8.38 1.40
CA GLY A 610 30.97 -8.64 2.76
C GLY A 610 31.17 -7.39 3.63
N ASP A 611 30.69 -6.23 3.21
CA ASP A 611 30.66 -5.01 4.04
C ASP A 611 29.65 -5.14 5.19
N LYS A 612 28.63 -5.97 4.99
CA LYS A 612 27.64 -6.38 6.01
C LYS A 612 27.49 -7.91 6.00
N PRO A 613 27.25 -8.54 7.15
CA PRO A 613 26.97 -9.97 7.21
C PRO A 613 25.57 -10.32 6.68
N PHE A 614 25.37 -11.54 6.18
CA PHE A 614 24.06 -12.11 6.03
C PHE A 614 23.49 -12.45 7.41
N VAL A 615 22.33 -11.91 7.76
CA VAL A 615 21.61 -12.14 9.02
C VAL A 615 20.15 -12.50 8.80
N GLY A 616 19.62 -12.26 7.59
CA GLY A 616 18.25 -12.52 7.22
C GLY A 616 17.88 -14.00 7.28
N THR A 617 16.64 -14.29 7.64
CA THR A 617 16.09 -15.64 7.72
C THR A 617 14.72 -15.71 7.03
N THR A 618 14.32 -16.88 6.54
CA THR A 618 13.05 -17.05 5.84
C THR A 618 11.85 -16.71 6.74
N PRO A 619 10.97 -15.77 6.36
CA PRO A 619 9.75 -15.48 7.11
C PRO A 619 8.59 -16.42 6.75
N TYR A 620 8.73 -17.15 5.66
CA TYR A 620 7.80 -18.16 5.16
C TYR A 620 8.49 -19.49 4.96
N THR A 621 7.76 -20.56 5.15
CA THR A 621 8.21 -21.90 4.77
C THR A 621 8.43 -21.96 3.26
N TRP A 622 9.58 -22.44 2.84
CA TRP A 622 9.95 -22.63 1.44
C TRP A 622 9.45 -23.97 0.93
N PRO A 623 8.45 -24.03 0.03
CA PRO A 623 7.86 -25.30 -0.40
C PRO A 623 8.74 -26.03 -1.42
N LYS A 624 8.61 -27.36 -1.48
CA LYS A 624 9.22 -28.18 -2.53
C LYS A 624 8.53 -27.95 -3.87
N THR A 625 7.21 -27.86 -3.85
CA THR A 625 6.37 -27.63 -5.03
C THR A 625 5.26 -26.63 -4.69
N ALA A 626 4.61 -26.07 -5.69
CA ALA A 626 3.47 -25.17 -5.47
C ALA A 626 2.30 -25.87 -4.73
N ALA A 627 2.15 -27.18 -4.86
CA ALA A 627 1.13 -27.95 -4.13
C ALA A 627 1.42 -28.04 -2.62
N ASP A 628 2.65 -27.83 -2.21
CA ASP A 628 3.07 -27.84 -0.80
C ASP A 628 2.88 -26.47 -0.13
N ALA A 629 2.55 -25.43 -0.89
CA ALA A 629 2.44 -24.06 -0.38
C ALA A 629 1.44 -23.84 0.77
N PRO A 630 0.23 -24.46 0.81
CA PRO A 630 -0.68 -24.29 1.94
C PRO A 630 -0.07 -24.79 3.25
N ARG A 631 -0.13 -23.98 4.31
CA ARG A 631 0.52 -24.28 5.60
C ARG A 631 -0.46 -24.67 6.71
N THR A 632 -1.73 -24.32 6.59
CA THR A 632 -2.73 -24.66 7.62
C THR A 632 -2.73 -26.15 7.93
N GLY A 633 -2.52 -26.48 9.20
CA GLY A 633 -2.48 -27.87 9.67
C GLY A 633 -1.18 -28.65 9.39
N LYS A 634 -0.14 -28.01 8.81
CA LYS A 634 1.16 -28.63 8.54
C LYS A 634 2.20 -28.30 9.62
N THR A 635 3.15 -29.20 9.80
CA THR A 635 4.36 -28.96 10.61
C THR A 635 5.42 -28.20 9.80
N ALA A 636 6.47 -27.71 10.46
CA ALA A 636 7.50 -26.87 9.84
C ALA A 636 8.14 -27.51 8.59
N CYS A 637 8.31 -28.85 8.58
CA CYS A 637 8.99 -29.54 7.48
C CYS A 637 8.06 -30.30 6.50
N ASP A 638 6.75 -30.28 6.70
CA ASP A 638 5.82 -30.95 5.80
C ASP A 638 5.81 -30.26 4.42
N GLY A 639 6.34 -30.94 3.38
CA GLY A 639 6.46 -30.42 2.02
C GLY A 639 7.45 -29.24 1.88
N ALA A 640 8.31 -29.00 2.86
CA ALA A 640 9.25 -27.89 2.87
C ALA A 640 10.65 -28.27 2.37
N VAL A 641 11.35 -27.31 1.79
CA VAL A 641 12.81 -27.32 1.59
C VAL A 641 13.48 -26.61 2.77
N TYR A 642 12.96 -25.42 3.13
CA TYR A 642 13.43 -24.64 4.27
C TYR A 642 12.25 -24.27 5.17
N PRO A 643 12.37 -24.44 6.50
CA PRO A 643 11.35 -23.97 7.44
C PRO A 643 11.47 -22.44 7.65
N VAL A 644 10.48 -21.84 8.29
CA VAL A 644 10.56 -20.46 8.81
C VAL A 644 11.79 -20.32 9.72
N GLY A 645 12.52 -19.22 9.58
CA GLY A 645 13.74 -18.92 10.34
C GLY A 645 15.01 -19.52 9.75
N TYR A 646 14.96 -20.25 8.63
CA TYR A 646 16.16 -20.76 7.96
C TYR A 646 16.97 -19.61 7.33
N GLY A 647 18.29 -19.70 7.43
CA GLY A 647 19.25 -18.81 6.77
C GLY A 647 20.68 -19.27 7.05
N LEU A 648 21.61 -18.81 6.21
CA LEU A 648 23.04 -19.09 6.33
C LEU A 648 23.83 -17.79 6.45
N ASP A 649 24.93 -17.79 7.19
CA ASP A 649 25.96 -16.78 7.02
C ASP A 649 26.85 -17.08 5.78
N ALA A 650 27.72 -16.16 5.41
CA ALA A 650 28.60 -16.32 4.24
C ALA A 650 29.55 -17.54 4.32
N THR A 651 29.81 -18.08 5.52
CA THR A 651 30.62 -19.30 5.72
C THR A 651 29.82 -20.59 5.53
N GLY A 652 28.49 -20.48 5.41
CA GLY A 652 27.56 -21.59 5.33
C GLY A 652 27.09 -22.11 6.71
N LYS A 653 27.35 -21.37 7.78
CA LYS A 653 26.83 -21.67 9.11
C LYS A 653 25.36 -21.28 9.23
N LEU A 654 24.56 -22.15 9.81
CA LEU A 654 23.14 -21.89 10.07
C LEU A 654 22.95 -20.72 11.06
N LEU A 655 22.01 -19.83 10.70
CA LEU A 655 21.52 -18.73 11.54
C LEU A 655 20.28 -19.15 12.36
N GLY A 656 19.60 -20.21 11.93
CA GLY A 656 18.38 -20.72 12.54
C GLY A 656 18.24 -22.24 12.37
N PRO A 657 17.03 -22.78 12.21
CA PRO A 657 16.80 -24.21 12.05
C PRO A 657 17.45 -24.75 10.77
N ALA A 658 17.77 -26.06 10.77
CA ALA A 658 18.29 -26.71 9.57
C ALA A 658 17.25 -26.80 8.44
N ALA A 659 17.74 -27.02 7.21
CA ALA A 659 16.88 -27.35 6.07
C ALA A 659 16.11 -28.65 6.32
N CYS A 660 14.95 -28.75 5.78
CA CYS A 660 14.14 -29.97 5.83
C CYS A 660 14.63 -31.03 4.83
#